data_bdcafd870af247da757490deae1c530b
#
_entry.id   bdcafd870af247da757490deae1c530b
#
_cell.length_a   1.000
_cell.length_b   1.000
_cell.length_c   1.000
_cell.angle_alpha   90.00
_cell.angle_beta   90.00
_cell.angle_gamma   90.00
#
_symmetry.space_group_name_H-M   'P 1'
#
loop_
_entity.id
_entity.type
_entity.pdbx_description
1 polymer ?
#
loop_
_entity_poly.entity_id
_entity_poly.type
_entity_poly.pdbx_seq_one_letter_code
_entity_poly.pdbx_strand_id
1 'polypeptide(L)'
;MRSNRAKSRAVVSMAATLPMLAGALALGIPAAHAADNPGRDSLAGTKPAWATAKADKGATSNGSQVSLRVYLAGKDASGLAAYAKAVSDPNSAAYGKYLSAKQVQARFGATKAQVAAVKSWLTSTGLKVTGVTQHYVSVTGDVAAAEKAFSTQLHNYAKGAKTYRAPSKSASAPDSLNGAVLTVTGLDNAPHKANHDDQLPGPTAVFKNAGPFSSYYGSKTATSLPSAYGKKIPYAVQGYTGKQLRAAYGAGKYTGKGVRVAITDAYASPTIAFDAATYAKKHGDAKWKTGQLHQVLPGNYTNTGADECDASGWYGEETLDVEAVHAVAPDADVTYVGGASCFDDDLLDSLSKVVDNHLADIVSNSWGDIEANQTPDLAAAYDQVFQLGAVEGIGFYFSSGDNGDEVAHTGVKQVDTPANSAWVTAVGGTSLAVGKGDKYLWETGWGTEKASLSADGKSWTAFPGAFTSGAGGGTSKTVSEPYYQKGVVPNALATANNAAGNRVVPDISAIADPNTGFKVGQTQTQADGSESYSEYRIGGTSLASPVIAAVQALAQEARGGKAIGFANPSIYAKYGSKAYHDVTDNPTGSGLAVARVDFANGYDATDGLLTSVRSLGKDSSLSAVKGYDDVTGVGTPADGYVQSFVKPKGHR
;
A
#
# COMPACT_ATOMS: atom_id res chain seq x y z
N MET A 1 33.17 20.16 -83.07
CA MET A 1 32.66 18.78 -82.90
C MET A 1 32.12 18.61 -81.49
N ARG A 2 30.84 18.21 -81.39
CA ARG A 2 30.08 17.70 -80.24
C ARG A 2 30.09 18.53 -78.91
N SER A 3 29.17 19.36 -78.77
CA SER A 3 27.95 19.47 -77.90
C SER A 3 27.93 18.54 -76.69
N ASN A 4 27.91 19.08 -75.50
CA ASN A 4 27.34 18.45 -74.35
C ASN A 4 26.44 19.45 -73.59
N ARG A 5 25.14 19.19 -73.66
CA ARG A 5 24.09 19.88 -72.93
C ARG A 5 24.06 19.35 -71.48
N ALA A 6 24.17 20.24 -70.53
CA ALA A 6 23.88 19.97 -69.12
C ALA A 6 22.34 19.90 -68.92
N LYS A 7 21.86 18.80 -68.39
CA LYS A 7 20.47 18.62 -67.93
C LYS A 7 20.42 18.96 -66.44
N SER A 8 19.77 20.05 -66.10
CA SER A 8 19.33 20.35 -64.75
C SER A 8 18.28 19.35 -64.26
N ARG A 9 18.56 18.69 -63.16
CA ARG A 9 17.55 17.90 -62.42
C ARG A 9 16.99 18.75 -61.29
N ALA A 10 15.70 19.06 -61.41
CA ALA A 10 14.91 19.62 -60.30
C ALA A 10 14.73 18.51 -59.24
N VAL A 11 15.11 18.80 -58.01
CA VAL A 11 14.80 17.95 -56.83
C VAL A 11 13.44 18.42 -56.34
N VAL A 12 12.42 17.60 -56.53
CA VAL A 12 11.13 17.73 -55.88
C VAL A 12 11.22 17.10 -54.51
N SER A 13 11.21 17.93 -53.46
CA SER A 13 11.08 17.45 -52.07
C SER A 13 9.60 17.08 -51.84
N MET A 14 9.32 15.79 -51.83
CA MET A 14 8.07 15.27 -51.28
C MET A 14 8.17 15.29 -49.76
N ALA A 15 7.47 16.22 -49.12
CA ALA A 15 7.15 16.16 -47.71
C ALA A 15 6.12 15.05 -47.49
N ALA A 16 6.53 13.91 -46.97
CA ALA A 16 5.64 12.84 -46.51
C ALA A 16 5.04 13.27 -45.17
N THR A 17 3.85 13.76 -45.17
CA THR A 17 3.00 13.87 -43.99
C THR A 17 2.51 12.48 -43.60
N LEU A 18 3.11 11.88 -42.58
CA LEU A 18 2.51 10.73 -41.89
C LEU A 18 1.30 11.25 -41.09
N PRO A 19 0.13 10.61 -41.20
CA PRO A 19 -0.96 10.87 -40.28
C PRO A 19 -0.54 10.24 -38.93
N MET A 20 -0.37 11.05 -37.89
CA MET A 20 -0.41 10.58 -36.51
C MET A 20 -1.82 10.03 -36.25
N LEU A 21 -1.97 8.71 -36.27
CA LEU A 21 -3.08 8.08 -35.58
C LEU A 21 -2.87 8.34 -34.07
N ALA A 22 -3.55 9.35 -33.57
CA ALA A 22 -3.79 9.53 -32.14
C ALA A 22 -4.74 8.41 -31.71
N GLY A 23 -4.18 7.28 -31.33
CA GLY A 23 -4.85 6.28 -30.51
C GLY A 23 -5.05 6.89 -29.13
N ALA A 24 -6.17 7.54 -28.91
CA ALA A 24 -6.65 7.91 -27.59
C ALA A 24 -6.96 6.60 -26.86
N LEU A 25 -5.95 6.06 -26.13
CA LEU A 25 -6.20 5.13 -25.03
C LEU A 25 -6.91 5.93 -23.95
N ALA A 26 -8.22 5.76 -23.88
CA ALA A 26 -9.04 6.21 -22.78
C ALA A 26 -8.54 5.54 -21.49
N LEU A 27 -7.66 6.23 -20.77
CA LEU A 27 -7.59 6.08 -19.33
C LEU A 27 -8.96 6.55 -18.86
N GLY A 28 -9.70 5.70 -18.16
CA GLY A 28 -11.07 5.98 -17.74
C GLY A 28 -11.16 7.15 -16.77
N ILE A 29 -11.03 8.36 -17.31
CA ILE A 29 -11.64 9.53 -16.71
C ILE A 29 -13.14 9.34 -17.02
N PRO A 30 -14.02 9.24 -16.01
CA PRO A 30 -15.45 9.16 -16.27
C PRO A 30 -15.81 10.32 -17.21
N ALA A 31 -16.40 9.99 -18.34
CA ALA A 31 -16.89 10.97 -19.30
C ALA A 31 -17.68 12.02 -18.50
N ALA A 32 -17.33 13.28 -18.67
CA ALA A 32 -18.09 14.38 -18.11
C ALA A 32 -19.55 14.22 -18.57
N HIS A 33 -20.40 13.72 -17.66
CA HIS A 33 -21.82 13.76 -17.88
C HIS A 33 -22.19 15.23 -17.97
N ALA A 34 -22.92 15.59 -19.01
CA ALA A 34 -23.44 16.94 -19.22
C ALA A 34 -24.00 17.46 -17.89
N ALA A 35 -23.51 18.61 -17.47
CA ALA A 35 -23.82 19.17 -16.17
C ALA A 35 -25.33 19.43 -16.06
N ASP A 36 -25.97 18.90 -15.02
CA ASP A 36 -27.32 19.27 -14.61
C ASP A 36 -27.44 20.76 -14.21
N ASN A 37 -26.29 21.45 -14.15
CA ASN A 37 -26.16 22.88 -13.82
C ASN A 37 -25.29 23.57 -14.86
N PRO A 38 -25.89 24.37 -15.78
CA PRO A 38 -25.12 25.20 -16.73
C PRO A 38 -24.10 26.09 -15.99
N GLY A 39 -22.86 26.15 -16.48
CA GLY A 39 -21.80 26.96 -15.90
C GLY A 39 -21.05 26.33 -14.73
N ARG A 40 -21.13 24.99 -14.54
CA ARG A 40 -20.44 24.29 -13.48
C ARG A 40 -19.90 22.92 -13.91
N ASP A 41 -18.70 22.61 -13.48
CA ASP A 41 -18.03 21.31 -13.65
C ASP A 41 -18.44 20.37 -12.51
N SER A 42 -18.87 19.15 -12.82
CA SER A 42 -19.22 18.13 -11.82
C SER A 42 -17.95 17.56 -11.17
N LEU A 43 -17.95 17.49 -9.84
CA LEU A 43 -16.94 16.78 -9.04
C LEU A 43 -17.45 15.35 -8.79
N ALA A 44 -17.15 14.47 -9.74
CA ALA A 44 -17.60 13.08 -9.68
C ALA A 44 -17.10 12.36 -8.42
N GLY A 45 -17.95 11.48 -7.86
CA GLY A 45 -17.57 10.68 -6.69
C GLY A 45 -17.84 11.33 -5.31
N THR A 46 -18.08 12.64 -5.28
CA THR A 46 -18.32 13.36 -4.00
C THR A 46 -19.65 13.00 -3.31
N LYS A 47 -20.56 12.32 -4.00
CA LYS A 47 -21.71 11.66 -3.38
C LYS A 47 -21.37 10.19 -3.15
N PRO A 48 -21.23 9.73 -1.89
CA PRO A 48 -20.92 8.34 -1.61
C PRO A 48 -22.08 7.41 -1.95
N ALA A 49 -21.78 6.18 -2.37
CA ALA A 49 -22.79 5.20 -2.83
C ALA A 49 -23.82 4.82 -1.74
N TRP A 50 -23.45 4.89 -0.45
CA TRP A 50 -24.35 4.61 0.66
C TRP A 50 -25.39 5.72 0.90
N ALA A 51 -25.21 6.94 0.37
CA ALA A 51 -26.13 8.05 0.48
C ALA A 51 -27.32 7.90 -0.51
N THR A 52 -28.13 6.87 -0.30
CA THR A 52 -29.28 6.52 -1.15
C THR A 52 -30.57 7.22 -0.70
N ALA A 53 -31.53 7.36 -1.60
CA ALA A 53 -32.85 7.91 -1.26
C ALA A 53 -33.55 7.14 -0.13
N LYS A 54 -33.36 5.83 -0.04
CA LYS A 54 -33.92 4.99 1.04
C LYS A 54 -33.27 5.28 2.39
N ALA A 55 -32.01 5.67 2.41
CA ALA A 55 -31.25 5.96 3.62
C ALA A 55 -31.43 7.42 4.11
N ASP A 56 -32.05 8.28 3.29
CA ASP A 56 -32.21 9.71 3.57
C ASP A 56 -33.11 9.95 4.81
N LYS A 57 -32.62 10.79 5.72
CA LYS A 57 -33.30 11.21 6.96
C LYS A 57 -33.64 12.71 6.96
N GLY A 58 -33.47 13.38 5.82
CA GLY A 58 -33.75 14.79 5.64
C GLY A 58 -32.52 15.68 5.68
N ALA A 59 -32.75 16.97 5.40
CA ALA A 59 -31.68 17.98 5.29
C ALA A 59 -30.88 18.13 6.58
N THR A 60 -29.58 18.32 6.42
CA THR A 60 -28.70 18.71 7.54
C THR A 60 -29.00 20.17 7.93
N SER A 61 -28.93 20.48 9.21
CA SER A 61 -29.13 21.87 9.70
C SER A 61 -28.13 22.83 9.04
N ASN A 62 -28.64 23.93 8.49
CA ASN A 62 -27.86 24.96 7.79
C ASN A 62 -26.70 25.52 8.63
N GLY A 63 -26.87 25.65 9.95
CA GLY A 63 -25.84 26.15 10.86
C GLY A 63 -24.80 25.12 11.32
N SER A 64 -24.94 23.85 10.93
CA SER A 64 -23.96 22.81 11.27
C SER A 64 -22.60 23.14 10.63
N GLN A 65 -21.53 22.96 11.41
CA GLN A 65 -20.18 23.26 10.92
C GLN A 65 -19.65 22.19 9.97
N VAL A 66 -18.87 22.65 8.99
CA VAL A 66 -18.13 21.81 8.06
C VAL A 66 -16.66 22.25 8.01
N SER A 67 -15.79 21.26 7.86
CA SER A 67 -14.37 21.44 7.51
C SER A 67 -14.12 20.67 6.24
N LEU A 68 -13.60 21.34 5.20
CA LEU A 68 -13.47 20.79 3.86
C LEU A 68 -12.03 20.97 3.37
N ARG A 69 -11.55 20.01 2.56
CA ARG A 69 -10.32 20.14 1.77
C ARG A 69 -10.72 20.17 0.30
N VAL A 70 -10.43 21.26 -0.39
CA VAL A 70 -10.70 21.43 -1.84
C VAL A 70 -9.39 21.17 -2.58
N TYR A 71 -9.28 20.01 -3.17
CA TYR A 71 -8.07 19.56 -3.88
C TYR A 71 -7.93 20.27 -5.22
N LEU A 72 -6.70 20.62 -5.56
CA LEU A 72 -6.34 21.36 -6.76
C LEU A 72 -5.91 20.39 -7.87
N ALA A 73 -6.50 20.52 -9.05
CA ALA A 73 -6.21 19.64 -10.17
C ALA A 73 -4.81 19.82 -10.80
N GLY A 74 -4.10 20.90 -10.42
CA GLY A 74 -2.92 21.30 -11.14
C GLY A 74 -3.27 21.92 -12.51
N LYS A 75 -2.29 22.12 -13.36
CA LYS A 75 -2.49 22.79 -14.66
C LYS A 75 -2.45 21.84 -15.87
N ASP A 76 -2.04 20.60 -15.69
CA ASP A 76 -1.93 19.61 -16.78
C ASP A 76 -2.01 18.18 -16.23
N ALA A 77 -3.19 17.74 -15.85
CA ALA A 77 -3.42 16.40 -15.28
C ALA A 77 -3.12 15.29 -16.31
N SER A 78 -3.52 15.48 -17.57
CA SER A 78 -3.26 14.48 -18.62
C SER A 78 -1.76 14.37 -18.96
N GLY A 79 -1.06 15.48 -18.99
CA GLY A 79 0.39 15.51 -19.17
C GLY A 79 1.14 14.91 -17.97
N LEU A 80 0.63 15.06 -16.74
CA LEU A 80 1.16 14.41 -15.54
C LEU A 80 1.11 12.88 -15.68
N ALA A 81 -0.05 12.31 -15.96
CA ALA A 81 -0.22 10.86 -16.12
C ALA A 81 0.63 10.30 -17.28
N ALA A 82 0.68 11.02 -18.42
CA ALA A 82 1.49 10.62 -19.56
C ALA A 82 3.00 10.64 -19.25
N TYR A 83 3.46 11.67 -18.53
CA TYR A 83 4.86 11.78 -18.14
C TYR A 83 5.24 10.74 -17.06
N ALA A 84 4.38 10.52 -16.06
CA ALA A 84 4.56 9.48 -15.05
C ALA A 84 4.73 8.10 -15.70
N LYS A 85 3.87 7.75 -16.66
CA LYS A 85 4.02 6.54 -17.46
C LYS A 85 5.35 6.50 -18.21
N ALA A 86 5.70 7.58 -18.92
CA ALA A 86 6.90 7.62 -19.76
C ALA A 86 8.21 7.47 -18.97
N VAL A 87 8.31 8.04 -17.77
CA VAL A 87 9.53 7.93 -16.95
C VAL A 87 9.62 6.60 -16.20
N SER A 88 8.51 5.87 -16.06
CA SER A 88 8.44 4.59 -15.34
C SER A 88 8.56 3.37 -16.26
N ASP A 89 8.27 3.49 -17.56
CA ASP A 89 8.31 2.38 -18.51
C ASP A 89 9.76 2.13 -18.98
N PRO A 90 10.35 0.95 -18.71
CA PRO A 90 11.71 0.59 -19.15
C PRO A 90 11.92 0.68 -20.67
N ASN A 91 10.86 0.57 -21.46
CA ASN A 91 10.91 0.64 -22.92
C ASN A 91 10.82 2.07 -23.45
N SER A 92 10.53 3.05 -22.58
CA SER A 92 10.40 4.45 -22.97
C SER A 92 11.76 5.13 -23.10
N ALA A 93 11.91 6.02 -24.11
CA ALA A 93 13.08 6.90 -24.23
C ALA A 93 13.21 7.90 -23.06
N ALA A 94 12.14 8.10 -22.29
CA ALA A 94 12.13 8.95 -21.10
C ALA A 94 12.38 8.17 -19.79
N TYR A 95 12.57 6.86 -19.83
CA TYR A 95 12.77 6.02 -18.63
C TYR A 95 13.87 6.57 -17.71
N GLY A 96 13.51 6.79 -16.46
CA GLY A 96 14.41 7.30 -15.43
C GLY A 96 14.79 8.77 -15.58
N LYS A 97 14.14 9.54 -16.47
CA LYS A 97 14.35 10.99 -16.60
C LYS A 97 13.39 11.73 -15.66
N TYR A 98 13.62 11.54 -14.36
CA TYR A 98 12.80 12.14 -13.32
C TYR A 98 13.01 13.65 -13.22
N LEU A 99 12.00 14.34 -12.70
CA LEU A 99 12.01 15.77 -12.42
C LEU A 99 12.28 15.99 -10.92
N SER A 100 12.88 17.11 -10.57
CA SER A 100 12.92 17.54 -9.17
C SER A 100 11.53 18.04 -8.73
N ALA A 101 11.22 18.01 -7.42
CA ALA A 101 9.96 18.53 -6.86
C ALA A 101 9.64 19.95 -7.36
N LYS A 102 10.66 20.84 -7.45
CA LYS A 102 10.52 22.18 -8.03
C LYS A 102 10.09 22.16 -9.50
N GLN A 103 10.63 21.26 -10.30
CA GLN A 103 10.25 21.12 -11.72
C GLN A 103 8.86 20.52 -11.86
N VAL A 104 8.49 19.57 -11.00
CA VAL A 104 7.15 18.97 -10.94
C VAL A 104 6.11 20.04 -10.61
N GLN A 105 6.33 20.82 -9.56
CA GLN A 105 5.46 21.94 -9.20
C GLN A 105 5.37 22.98 -10.32
N ALA A 106 6.49 23.33 -10.94
CA ALA A 106 6.51 24.29 -12.05
C ALA A 106 5.78 23.78 -13.31
N ARG A 107 5.77 22.45 -13.54
CA ARG A 107 5.17 21.86 -14.75
C ARG A 107 3.74 21.41 -14.55
N PHE A 108 3.40 20.84 -13.39
CA PHE A 108 2.11 20.19 -13.16
C PHE A 108 1.31 20.79 -12.00
N GLY A 109 1.96 21.44 -11.04
CA GLY A 109 1.29 22.03 -9.87
C GLY A 109 0.31 23.15 -10.23
N ALA A 110 -0.62 23.44 -9.33
CA ALA A 110 -1.55 24.53 -9.46
C ALA A 110 -0.81 25.89 -9.52
N THR A 111 -1.24 26.76 -10.41
CA THR A 111 -0.68 28.11 -10.54
C THR A 111 -1.18 29.01 -9.41
N LYS A 112 -0.43 30.07 -9.09
CA LYS A 112 -0.88 31.08 -8.13
C LYS A 112 -2.22 31.69 -8.51
N ALA A 113 -2.51 31.84 -9.81
CA ALA A 113 -3.78 32.35 -10.31
C ALA A 113 -4.93 31.37 -10.05
N GLN A 114 -4.73 30.07 -10.28
CA GLN A 114 -5.73 29.04 -9.95
C GLN A 114 -6.02 29.00 -8.44
N VAL A 115 -4.98 28.98 -7.60
CA VAL A 115 -5.15 29.02 -6.15
C VAL A 115 -5.91 30.27 -5.71
N ALA A 116 -5.58 31.45 -6.24
CA ALA A 116 -6.27 32.69 -5.94
C ALA A 116 -7.75 32.67 -6.37
N ALA A 117 -8.04 32.13 -7.55
CA ALA A 117 -9.41 32.01 -8.06
C ALA A 117 -10.24 31.05 -7.16
N VAL A 118 -9.70 29.89 -6.79
CA VAL A 118 -10.36 28.93 -5.90
C VAL A 118 -10.62 29.57 -4.53
N LYS A 119 -9.64 30.26 -3.93
CA LYS A 119 -9.82 30.98 -2.66
C LYS A 119 -10.91 32.05 -2.75
N SER A 120 -10.89 32.86 -3.80
CA SER A 120 -11.89 33.92 -4.02
C SER A 120 -13.29 33.33 -4.15
N TRP A 121 -13.44 32.26 -4.93
CA TRP A 121 -14.71 31.55 -5.04
C TRP A 121 -15.22 31.07 -3.69
N LEU A 122 -14.40 30.31 -2.94
CA LEU A 122 -14.80 29.74 -1.64
C LEU A 122 -15.20 30.84 -0.64
N THR A 123 -14.42 31.93 -0.54
CA THR A 123 -14.75 33.04 0.35
C THR A 123 -16.01 33.80 -0.08
N SER A 124 -16.30 33.91 -1.39
CA SER A 124 -17.52 34.57 -1.89
C SER A 124 -18.81 33.81 -1.52
N THR A 125 -18.70 32.52 -1.15
CA THR A 125 -19.83 31.69 -0.74
C THR A 125 -20.06 31.71 0.78
N GLY A 126 -19.14 32.30 1.55
CA GLY A 126 -19.21 32.36 3.01
C GLY A 126 -18.26 31.42 3.74
N LEU A 127 -17.50 30.59 3.01
CA LEU A 127 -16.49 29.72 3.59
C LEU A 127 -15.24 30.52 3.98
N LYS A 128 -14.61 30.16 5.10
CA LYS A 128 -13.37 30.77 5.61
C LYS A 128 -12.18 29.88 5.25
N VAL A 129 -11.21 30.40 4.51
CA VAL A 129 -9.94 29.69 4.23
C VAL A 129 -9.13 29.60 5.51
N THR A 130 -8.74 28.39 5.89
CA THR A 130 -7.95 28.07 7.08
C THR A 130 -6.52 27.63 6.77
N GLY A 131 -6.27 27.13 5.55
CA GLY A 131 -4.96 26.69 5.10
C GLY A 131 -4.87 26.58 3.58
N VAL A 132 -3.64 26.62 3.07
CA VAL A 132 -3.34 26.40 1.65
C VAL A 132 -2.05 25.61 1.57
N THR A 133 -2.09 24.48 0.87
CA THR A 133 -0.94 23.66 0.51
C THR A 133 -0.71 23.69 -1.00
N GLN A 134 0.23 22.90 -1.50
CA GLN A 134 0.40 22.70 -2.94
C GLN A 134 -0.76 21.88 -3.54
N HIS A 135 -1.45 21.09 -2.73
CA HIS A 135 -2.45 20.11 -3.17
C HIS A 135 -3.89 20.55 -2.91
N TYR A 136 -4.16 21.36 -1.88
CA TYR A 136 -5.52 21.74 -1.54
C TYR A 136 -5.63 23.10 -0.83
N VAL A 137 -6.86 23.60 -0.79
CA VAL A 137 -7.29 24.74 0.04
C VAL A 137 -8.20 24.21 1.13
N SER A 138 -7.82 24.37 2.40
CA SER A 138 -8.66 24.04 3.54
C SER A 138 -9.61 25.18 3.85
N VAL A 139 -10.88 24.85 4.12
CA VAL A 139 -11.91 25.82 4.49
C VAL A 139 -12.79 25.30 5.63
N THR A 140 -13.33 26.22 6.40
CA THR A 140 -14.38 25.95 7.39
C THR A 140 -15.57 26.90 7.16
N GLY A 141 -16.75 26.46 7.59
CA GLY A 141 -17.96 27.26 7.50
C GLY A 141 -19.17 26.45 7.97
N ASP A 142 -20.35 26.91 7.61
CA ASP A 142 -21.58 26.19 7.85
C ASP A 142 -22.08 25.41 6.62
N VAL A 143 -23.07 24.55 6.83
CA VAL A 143 -23.71 23.76 5.76
C VAL A 143 -24.26 24.65 4.65
N ALA A 144 -24.90 25.79 4.97
CA ALA A 144 -25.47 26.69 3.97
C ALA A 144 -24.40 27.27 3.03
N ALA A 145 -23.22 27.63 3.55
CA ALA A 145 -22.11 28.12 2.76
C ALA A 145 -21.53 27.01 1.86
N ALA A 146 -21.43 25.79 2.38
CA ALA A 146 -20.97 24.62 1.61
C ALA A 146 -21.93 24.26 0.47
N GLU A 147 -23.23 24.20 0.75
CA GLU A 147 -24.27 23.95 -0.26
C GLU A 147 -24.25 24.99 -1.37
N LYS A 148 -24.10 26.28 -1.02
CA LYS A 148 -23.94 27.36 -1.97
C LYS A 148 -22.66 27.21 -2.81
N ALA A 149 -21.53 26.87 -2.16
CA ALA A 149 -20.26 26.70 -2.85
C ALA A 149 -20.35 25.56 -3.89
N PHE A 150 -20.80 24.39 -3.46
CA PHE A 150 -20.72 23.15 -4.24
C PHE A 150 -22.00 22.78 -4.99
N SER A 151 -23.05 23.63 -4.93
CA SER A 151 -24.33 23.44 -5.64
C SER A 151 -24.96 22.06 -5.41
N THR A 152 -24.91 21.58 -4.16
CA THR A 152 -25.52 20.34 -3.70
C THR A 152 -26.19 20.60 -2.34
N GLN A 153 -27.19 19.81 -1.99
CA GLN A 153 -27.77 19.82 -0.65
C GLN A 153 -27.06 18.77 0.20
N LEU A 154 -26.86 19.05 1.49
CA LEU A 154 -26.30 18.13 2.45
C LEU A 154 -27.44 17.55 3.31
N HIS A 155 -27.62 16.24 3.23
CA HIS A 155 -28.62 15.49 3.97
C HIS A 155 -27.96 14.55 4.97
N ASN A 156 -28.74 14.13 5.96
CA ASN A 156 -28.36 13.08 6.89
C ASN A 156 -28.85 11.75 6.36
N TYR A 157 -27.99 10.72 6.36
CA TYR A 157 -28.31 9.39 5.85
C TYR A 157 -27.98 8.32 6.89
N ALA A 158 -28.81 7.30 7.00
CA ALA A 158 -28.49 6.13 7.80
C ALA A 158 -27.40 5.28 7.13
N LYS A 159 -26.34 4.93 7.86
CA LYS A 159 -25.30 3.96 7.46
C LYS A 159 -25.06 3.03 8.65
N GLY A 160 -25.57 1.80 8.56
CA GLY A 160 -25.62 0.90 9.71
C GLY A 160 -26.48 1.46 10.85
N ALA A 161 -25.95 1.43 12.07
CA ALA A 161 -26.60 1.97 13.26
C ALA A 161 -26.44 3.49 13.45
N LYS A 162 -25.64 4.14 12.59
CA LYS A 162 -25.28 5.56 12.72
C LYS A 162 -25.92 6.39 11.60
N THR A 163 -25.92 7.70 11.79
CA THR A 163 -26.38 8.67 10.80
C THR A 163 -25.23 9.62 10.46
N TYR A 164 -24.98 9.80 9.18
CA TYR A 164 -23.92 10.67 8.68
C TYR A 164 -24.48 11.67 7.67
N ARG A 165 -23.86 12.84 7.59
CA ARG A 165 -24.10 13.84 6.56
C ARG A 165 -23.43 13.41 5.26
N ALA A 166 -24.11 13.65 4.13
CA ALA A 166 -23.51 13.50 2.79
C ALA A 166 -24.23 14.36 1.74
N PRO A 167 -23.59 14.64 0.59
CA PRO A 167 -24.25 15.30 -0.54
C PRO A 167 -25.42 14.49 -1.11
N SER A 168 -26.50 15.15 -1.44
CA SER A 168 -27.68 14.53 -2.08
C SER A 168 -27.46 14.21 -3.58
N LYS A 169 -26.55 14.93 -4.22
CA LYS A 169 -26.00 14.70 -5.57
C LYS A 169 -24.51 15.05 -5.60
N SER A 170 -23.79 14.64 -6.63
CA SER A 170 -22.40 15.06 -6.82
C SER A 170 -22.25 16.57 -6.69
N ALA A 171 -21.23 17.00 -5.96
CA ALA A 171 -20.83 18.39 -5.85
C ALA A 171 -20.36 18.93 -7.21
N SER A 172 -20.31 20.25 -7.35
CA SER A 172 -19.79 20.89 -8.56
C SER A 172 -19.06 22.18 -8.23
N ALA A 173 -18.11 22.57 -9.07
CA ALA A 173 -17.37 23.82 -9.01
C ALA A 173 -17.71 24.72 -10.21
N PRO A 174 -17.59 26.06 -10.12
CA PRO A 174 -17.81 26.93 -11.28
C PRO A 174 -16.86 26.60 -12.45
N ASP A 175 -17.38 26.52 -13.68
CA ASP A 175 -16.59 26.32 -14.89
C ASP A 175 -15.58 27.45 -15.15
N SER A 176 -15.87 28.64 -14.63
CA SER A 176 -14.93 29.77 -14.64
C SER A 176 -13.61 29.54 -13.90
N LEU A 177 -13.51 28.47 -13.09
CA LEU A 177 -12.27 28.00 -12.48
C LEU A 177 -11.41 27.18 -13.44
N ASN A 178 -11.93 26.89 -14.66
CA ASN A 178 -11.22 26.18 -15.73
C ASN A 178 -10.60 24.84 -15.23
N GLY A 179 -11.38 24.04 -14.52
CA GLY A 179 -10.94 22.74 -14.00
C GLY A 179 -9.86 22.81 -12.92
N ALA A 180 -9.70 23.94 -12.22
CA ALA A 180 -8.69 24.08 -11.17
C ALA A 180 -8.99 23.25 -9.91
N VAL A 181 -10.22 22.77 -9.73
CA VAL A 181 -10.65 21.92 -8.64
C VAL A 181 -10.67 20.47 -9.11
N LEU A 182 -9.91 19.60 -8.44
CA LEU A 182 -9.92 18.15 -8.67
C LEU A 182 -11.12 17.51 -7.98
N THR A 183 -11.23 17.75 -6.67
CA THR A 183 -12.31 17.22 -5.83
C THR A 183 -12.43 17.99 -4.52
N VAL A 184 -13.37 17.58 -3.66
CA VAL A 184 -13.54 18.12 -2.30
C VAL A 184 -13.88 17.01 -1.32
N THR A 185 -13.14 16.90 -0.22
CA THR A 185 -13.44 16.00 0.90
C THR A 185 -14.09 16.74 2.06
N GLY A 186 -14.76 15.98 2.96
CA GLY A 186 -15.44 16.54 4.15
C GLY A 186 -16.88 17.00 3.92
N LEU A 187 -17.42 16.90 2.69
CA LEU A 187 -18.86 17.12 2.44
C LEU A 187 -19.69 16.01 3.09
N ASP A 188 -19.23 14.77 3.05
CA ASP A 188 -19.72 13.75 3.96
C ASP A 188 -18.86 13.70 5.22
N ASN A 189 -19.42 13.20 6.32
CA ASN A 189 -18.74 13.05 7.59
C ASN A 189 -18.73 11.61 8.10
N ALA A 190 -18.99 10.65 7.21
CA ALA A 190 -18.70 9.26 7.51
C ALA A 190 -17.17 9.11 7.66
N PRO A 191 -16.68 8.31 8.61
CA PRO A 191 -15.25 8.07 8.72
C PRO A 191 -14.71 7.41 7.46
N HIS A 192 -13.72 8.03 6.85
CA HIS A 192 -12.86 7.47 5.81
C HIS A 192 -11.51 7.29 6.49
N LYS A 193 -11.22 6.09 6.96
CA LYS A 193 -10.01 5.81 7.73
C LYS A 193 -9.37 4.52 7.27
N ALA A 194 -8.05 4.54 7.24
CA ALA A 194 -7.25 3.34 7.07
C ALA A 194 -7.12 2.57 8.39
N ASN A 195 -6.91 1.29 8.27
CA ASN A 195 -6.63 0.40 9.38
C ASN A 195 -5.17 -0.07 9.28
N HIS A 196 -4.55 -0.33 10.43
CA HIS A 196 -3.34 -1.12 10.55
C HIS A 196 -3.72 -2.60 10.74
N ASP A 197 -2.73 -3.51 10.80
CA ASP A 197 -2.98 -4.91 11.11
C ASP A 197 -3.61 -5.06 12.51
N ASP A 198 -4.85 -5.54 12.56
CA ASP A 198 -5.58 -5.81 13.81
C ASP A 198 -4.93 -6.89 14.69
N GLN A 199 -3.94 -7.62 14.18
CA GLN A 199 -3.20 -8.63 14.92
C GLN A 199 -2.00 -8.05 15.69
N LEU A 200 -1.65 -6.77 15.48
CA LEU A 200 -0.63 -6.08 16.24
C LEU A 200 -1.17 -5.74 17.63
N PRO A 201 -0.60 -6.32 18.70
CA PRO A 201 -0.92 -5.84 20.04
C PRO A 201 -0.34 -4.44 20.20
N GLY A 202 -1.18 -3.49 20.60
CA GLY A 202 -0.70 -2.17 20.95
C GLY A 202 0.28 -2.22 22.13
N PRO A 203 1.20 -1.24 22.26
CA PRO A 203 2.16 -1.21 23.35
C PRO A 203 1.54 -1.00 24.74
N THR A 204 0.26 -0.69 24.79
CA THR A 204 -0.50 -0.56 26.04
C THR A 204 -0.87 -1.89 26.69
N ALA A 205 -0.64 -3.01 26.00
CA ALA A 205 -0.83 -4.35 26.52
C ALA A 205 0.35 -5.25 26.12
N VAL A 206 0.95 -5.92 27.10
CA VAL A 206 2.03 -6.86 26.79
C VAL A 206 1.52 -8.02 25.96
N PHE A 207 2.27 -8.34 24.92
CA PHE A 207 2.02 -9.53 24.09
C PHE A 207 3.31 -10.35 23.96
N LYS A 208 3.19 -11.66 24.13
CA LYS A 208 4.31 -12.61 23.98
C LYS A 208 3.81 -13.89 23.32
N ASN A 209 4.63 -14.48 22.49
CA ASN A 209 4.32 -15.80 21.96
C ASN A 209 4.75 -16.88 22.95
N ALA A 210 3.95 -17.92 23.12
CA ALA A 210 4.32 -19.10 23.91
C ALA A 210 5.14 -20.09 23.08
N GLY A 211 6.15 -20.72 23.71
CA GLY A 211 6.88 -21.83 23.11
C GLY A 211 6.21 -23.18 23.37
N PRO A 212 6.69 -24.24 22.70
CA PRO A 212 7.99 -24.35 22.04
C PRO A 212 8.00 -23.80 20.61
N PHE A 213 9.19 -23.35 20.15
CA PHE A 213 9.42 -22.79 18.82
C PHE A 213 10.44 -23.56 18.00
N SER A 214 10.38 -23.42 16.70
CA SER A 214 11.48 -23.69 15.77
C SER A 214 12.37 -22.44 15.63
N SER A 215 13.69 -22.58 15.63
CA SER A 215 14.64 -21.48 15.36
C SER A 215 14.80 -21.20 13.85
N TYR A 216 14.57 -22.20 13.04
CA TYR A 216 14.39 -22.15 11.59
C TYR A 216 13.32 -23.19 11.22
N TYR A 217 12.66 -23.07 10.10
CA TYR A 217 11.59 -24.00 9.72
C TYR A 217 12.02 -25.46 9.82
N GLY A 218 11.28 -26.25 10.58
CA GLY A 218 11.55 -27.67 10.76
C GLY A 218 12.62 -28.02 11.81
N SER A 219 13.21 -27.05 12.52
CA SER A 219 14.24 -27.34 13.53
C SER A 219 13.70 -28.06 14.77
N LYS A 220 12.40 -27.96 15.05
CA LYS A 220 11.75 -28.64 16.17
C LYS A 220 10.41 -29.22 15.75
N THR A 221 10.33 -30.55 15.76
CA THR A 221 9.11 -31.29 15.41
C THR A 221 8.22 -31.48 16.63
N ALA A 222 6.91 -31.31 16.47
CA ALA A 222 5.89 -31.50 17.50
C ALA A 222 5.53 -32.99 17.65
N THR A 223 6.44 -33.80 18.15
CA THR A 223 6.32 -35.27 18.21
C THR A 223 5.22 -35.76 19.14
N SER A 224 4.90 -35.01 20.19
CA SER A 224 3.82 -35.32 21.14
C SER A 224 2.44 -34.95 20.67
N LEU A 225 2.32 -34.11 19.64
CA LEU A 225 1.03 -33.66 19.10
C LEU A 225 0.52 -34.60 18.00
N PRO A 226 -0.80 -34.58 17.68
CA PRO A 226 -1.35 -35.31 16.55
C PRO A 226 -0.66 -34.96 15.24
N SER A 227 -0.64 -35.88 14.29
CA SER A 227 -0.19 -35.63 12.93
C SER A 227 -1.16 -34.71 12.19
N ALA A 228 -0.64 -33.94 11.23
CA ALA A 228 -1.45 -33.22 10.25
C ALA A 228 -0.97 -33.62 8.85
N TYR A 229 -1.88 -33.76 7.89
CA TYR A 229 -1.60 -34.24 6.54
C TYR A 229 -0.75 -35.53 6.52
N GLY A 230 -1.01 -36.47 7.47
CA GLY A 230 -0.33 -37.76 7.56
C GLY A 230 1.09 -37.76 8.14
N LYS A 231 1.61 -36.61 8.58
CA LYS A 231 2.98 -36.49 9.12
C LYS A 231 3.04 -35.69 10.42
N LYS A 232 4.10 -35.86 11.18
CA LYS A 232 4.43 -34.97 12.30
C LYS A 232 4.88 -33.63 11.76
N ILE A 233 4.35 -32.55 12.29
CA ILE A 233 4.58 -31.17 11.81
C ILE A 233 5.61 -30.46 12.71
N PRO A 234 6.33 -29.45 12.20
CA PRO A 234 7.20 -28.64 13.03
C PRO A 234 6.37 -27.65 13.87
N TYR A 235 6.97 -27.16 14.95
CA TYR A 235 6.47 -25.97 15.62
C TYR A 235 6.72 -24.73 14.78
N ALA A 236 5.82 -23.75 14.89
CA ALA A 236 5.97 -22.42 14.31
C ALA A 236 7.32 -21.81 14.71
N VAL A 237 7.89 -20.98 13.85
CA VAL A 237 9.17 -20.32 14.13
C VAL A 237 9.04 -19.33 15.29
N GLN A 238 10.15 -19.01 15.95
CA GLN A 238 10.16 -17.97 16.98
C GLN A 238 10.01 -16.55 16.41
N GLY A 239 10.11 -16.41 15.10
CA GLY A 239 10.23 -15.20 14.31
C GLY A 239 11.60 -15.17 13.64
N TYR A 240 11.60 -14.92 12.32
CA TYR A 240 12.83 -14.75 11.57
C TYR A 240 13.47 -13.40 11.91
N THR A 241 14.78 -13.31 11.66
CA THR A 241 15.59 -12.11 11.86
C THR A 241 16.03 -11.54 10.51
N GLY A 242 16.58 -10.35 10.50
CA GLY A 242 17.10 -9.71 9.29
C GLY A 242 18.06 -10.59 8.50
N LYS A 243 18.95 -11.32 9.21
CA LYS A 243 19.88 -12.25 8.56
C LYS A 243 19.18 -13.31 7.73
N GLN A 244 18.09 -13.89 8.26
CA GLN A 244 17.31 -14.93 7.56
C GLN A 244 16.55 -14.36 6.38
N LEU A 245 15.93 -13.18 6.53
CA LEU A 245 15.20 -12.52 5.44
C LEU A 245 16.15 -12.06 4.32
N ARG A 246 17.29 -11.48 4.66
CA ARG A 246 18.31 -11.09 3.66
C ARG A 246 18.82 -12.29 2.87
N ALA A 247 18.97 -13.45 3.50
CA ALA A 247 19.36 -14.68 2.82
C ALA A 247 18.23 -15.22 1.93
N ALA A 248 16.98 -15.19 2.40
CA ALA A 248 15.83 -15.68 1.65
C ALA A 248 15.56 -14.85 0.38
N TYR A 249 15.74 -13.53 0.44
CA TYR A 249 15.43 -12.61 -0.68
C TYR A 249 16.66 -12.11 -1.44
N GLY A 250 17.77 -12.86 -1.37
CA GLY A 250 18.93 -12.62 -2.23
C GLY A 250 19.60 -11.26 -2.07
N ALA A 251 19.63 -10.69 -0.85
CA ALA A 251 20.23 -9.38 -0.56
C ALA A 251 21.73 -9.31 -0.92
N GLY A 252 22.44 -10.44 -0.86
CA GLY A 252 23.85 -10.53 -1.18
C GLY A 252 24.67 -9.54 -0.35
N LYS A 253 25.52 -8.78 -1.04
CA LYS A 253 26.41 -7.78 -0.41
C LYS A 253 25.77 -6.40 -0.23
N TYR A 254 24.59 -6.18 -0.77
CA TYR A 254 23.93 -4.88 -0.75
C TYR A 254 23.26 -4.62 0.59
N THR A 255 23.24 -3.36 1.01
CA THR A 255 22.80 -2.93 2.33
C THR A 255 21.83 -1.73 2.28
N GLY A 256 21.46 -1.27 1.07
CA GLY A 256 20.64 -0.08 0.87
C GLY A 256 21.45 1.22 0.97
N LYS A 257 22.78 1.15 0.96
CA LYS A 257 23.66 2.30 1.17
C LYS A 257 23.39 3.43 0.16
N GLY A 258 23.12 4.62 0.70
CA GLY A 258 22.87 5.82 -0.08
C GLY A 258 21.47 5.86 -0.71
N VAL A 259 20.55 5.03 -0.22
CA VAL A 259 19.14 5.02 -0.61
C VAL A 259 18.29 5.50 0.56
N ARG A 260 17.26 6.28 0.27
CA ARG A 260 16.31 6.80 1.25
C ARG A 260 15.01 6.03 1.14
N VAL A 261 14.54 5.51 2.26
CA VAL A 261 13.24 4.83 2.39
C VAL A 261 12.38 5.65 3.33
N ALA A 262 11.17 6.01 2.93
CA ALA A 262 10.16 6.54 3.85
C ALA A 262 9.19 5.44 4.27
N ILE A 263 8.63 5.61 5.46
CA ILE A 263 7.51 4.85 6.00
C ILE A 263 6.42 5.87 6.31
N THR A 264 5.19 5.63 5.88
CA THR A 264 4.06 6.48 6.24
C THR A 264 3.02 5.67 6.98
N ASP A 265 2.71 6.07 8.21
CA ASP A 265 1.66 5.50 9.05
C ASP A 265 0.97 6.63 9.82
N ALA A 266 -0.04 6.29 10.62
CA ALA A 266 -0.63 7.25 11.55
C ALA A 266 0.19 7.32 12.85
N TYR A 267 0.22 8.47 13.46
CA TYR A 267 0.88 8.73 14.75
C TYR A 267 2.40 8.52 14.75
N ALA A 268 3.01 8.31 15.90
CA ALA A 268 4.41 7.89 16.05
C ALA A 268 4.68 7.34 17.46
N SER A 269 5.42 6.25 17.55
CA SER A 269 5.84 5.65 18.81
C SER A 269 6.87 6.54 19.53
N PRO A 270 6.67 6.85 20.80
CA PRO A 270 7.61 7.64 21.58
C PRO A 270 8.92 6.89 21.85
N THR A 271 8.97 5.58 21.67
CA THR A 271 10.10 4.69 22.00
C THR A 271 10.83 4.13 20.79
N ILE A 272 10.41 4.44 19.56
CA ILE A 272 10.91 3.82 18.32
C ILE A 272 12.46 3.83 18.22
N ALA A 273 13.11 4.93 18.55
CA ALA A 273 14.57 5.02 18.44
C ALA A 273 15.29 4.09 19.42
N PHE A 274 14.74 3.92 20.64
CA PHE A 274 15.25 2.99 21.63
C PHE A 274 14.99 1.54 21.24
N ASP A 275 13.77 1.26 20.78
CA ASP A 275 13.32 -0.09 20.44
C ASP A 275 14.10 -0.63 19.24
N ALA A 276 14.18 0.12 18.15
CA ALA A 276 14.94 -0.25 16.96
C ALA A 276 16.44 -0.43 17.23
N ALA A 277 17.05 0.41 18.08
CA ALA A 277 18.45 0.24 18.47
C ALA A 277 18.67 -0.99 19.35
N THR A 278 17.74 -1.29 20.24
CA THR A 278 17.76 -2.46 21.11
C THR A 278 17.60 -3.75 20.30
N TYR A 279 16.64 -3.76 19.36
CA TYR A 279 16.43 -4.87 18.43
C TYR A 279 17.70 -5.18 17.64
N ALA A 280 18.25 -4.18 16.93
CA ALA A 280 19.45 -4.36 16.13
C ALA A 280 20.63 -4.92 16.94
N LYS A 281 20.83 -4.42 18.16
CA LYS A 281 21.87 -4.93 19.07
C LYS A 281 21.64 -6.39 19.48
N LYS A 282 20.39 -6.78 19.79
CA LYS A 282 20.05 -8.14 20.25
C LYS A 282 20.18 -9.18 19.14
N HIS A 283 19.85 -8.82 17.92
CA HIS A 283 19.84 -9.75 16.78
C HIS A 283 21.10 -9.70 15.93
N GLY A 284 22.07 -8.85 16.28
CA GLY A 284 23.35 -8.72 15.59
C GLY A 284 23.22 -8.03 14.23
N ASP A 285 22.16 -7.27 14.03
CA ASP A 285 22.00 -6.40 12.87
C ASP A 285 22.96 -5.20 12.95
N ALA A 286 23.15 -4.50 11.85
CA ALA A 286 23.99 -3.31 11.85
C ALA A 286 23.44 -2.24 12.80
N LYS A 287 24.35 -1.54 13.49
CA LYS A 287 23.93 -0.46 14.40
C LYS A 287 23.40 0.72 13.60
N TRP A 288 22.32 1.30 14.08
CA TRP A 288 21.84 2.58 13.60
C TRP A 288 22.93 3.66 13.71
N LYS A 289 23.12 4.41 12.64
CA LYS A 289 24.04 5.56 12.60
C LYS A 289 23.31 6.81 13.08
N THR A 290 24.06 7.76 13.61
CA THR A 290 23.48 9.07 13.97
C THR A 290 22.83 9.70 12.72
N GLY A 291 21.55 10.05 12.83
CA GLY A 291 20.78 10.66 11.74
C GLY A 291 20.36 9.70 10.63
N GLN A 292 20.40 8.39 10.85
CA GLN A 292 19.91 7.40 9.88
C GLN A 292 18.39 7.16 10.00
N LEU A 293 17.83 7.29 11.20
CA LEU A 293 16.38 7.31 11.44
C LEU A 293 15.94 8.74 11.68
N HIS A 294 15.03 9.23 10.85
CA HIS A 294 14.41 10.54 10.94
C HIS A 294 12.91 10.39 11.17
N GLN A 295 12.30 11.39 11.83
CA GLN A 295 10.86 11.46 11.98
C GLN A 295 10.35 12.81 11.50
N VAL A 296 9.30 12.81 10.68
CA VAL A 296 8.56 13.99 10.23
C VAL A 296 7.15 13.86 10.77
N LEU A 297 6.86 14.57 11.85
CA LEU A 297 5.65 14.40 12.63
C LEU A 297 4.72 15.61 12.50
N PRO A 298 3.39 15.45 12.67
CA PRO A 298 2.46 16.56 12.74
C PRO A 298 2.64 17.36 14.04
N GLY A 299 2.16 18.60 14.06
CA GLY A 299 2.20 19.42 15.27
C GLY A 299 1.28 18.93 16.38
N ASN A 300 0.19 18.25 16.04
CA ASN A 300 -0.79 17.69 16.96
C ASN A 300 -1.36 16.39 16.38
N TYR A 301 -1.72 15.48 17.27
CA TYR A 301 -2.48 14.28 16.94
C TYR A 301 -3.96 14.44 17.27
N THR A 302 -4.83 13.78 16.50
CA THR A 302 -6.29 13.73 16.68
C THR A 302 -6.78 12.29 16.63
N ASN A 303 -7.99 12.05 17.15
CA ASN A 303 -8.64 10.73 17.10
C ASN A 303 -7.78 9.60 17.68
N THR A 304 -7.09 9.85 18.79
CA THR A 304 -6.10 8.92 19.38
C THR A 304 -6.71 7.77 20.17
N GLY A 305 -8.02 7.81 20.45
CA GLY A 305 -8.71 6.80 21.25
C GLY A 305 -8.76 5.45 20.58
N ALA A 306 -8.81 4.38 21.37
CA ALA A 306 -8.92 3.00 20.90
C ALA A 306 -10.17 2.77 20.02
N ASP A 307 -11.29 3.43 20.33
CA ASP A 307 -12.53 3.35 19.56
C ASP A 307 -12.51 4.22 18.28
N GLU A 308 -11.49 5.07 18.12
CA GLU A 308 -11.35 5.98 16.97
C GLU A 308 -10.33 5.44 15.96
N CYS A 309 -9.05 5.60 16.25
CA CYS A 309 -7.94 5.16 15.40
C CYS A 309 -6.95 4.22 16.10
N ASP A 310 -7.07 4.01 17.39
CA ASP A 310 -6.11 3.22 18.18
C ASP A 310 -4.64 3.63 17.96
N ALA A 311 -4.27 4.81 18.43
CA ALA A 311 -2.90 5.31 18.29
C ALA A 311 -1.84 4.33 18.81
N SER A 312 -2.17 3.54 19.83
CA SER A 312 -1.23 2.56 20.41
C SER A 312 -0.97 1.38 19.49
N GLY A 313 -1.95 0.93 18.72
CA GLY A 313 -1.75 -0.10 17.68
C GLY A 313 -0.82 0.39 16.58
N TRP A 314 -0.97 1.65 16.18
CA TRP A 314 -0.08 2.28 15.19
C TRP A 314 1.38 2.39 15.65
N TYR A 315 1.66 2.46 16.95
CA TYR A 315 3.05 2.38 17.46
C TYR A 315 3.67 1.00 17.18
N GLY A 316 2.86 -0.06 17.22
CA GLY A 316 3.28 -1.40 16.81
C GLY A 316 3.60 -1.48 15.33
N GLU A 317 2.77 -0.84 14.49
CA GLU A 317 2.98 -0.78 13.04
C GLU A 317 4.28 -0.05 12.70
N GLU A 318 4.51 1.17 13.23
CA GLU A 318 5.76 1.90 13.05
C GLU A 318 6.98 1.04 13.45
N THR A 319 6.88 0.31 14.56
CA THR A 319 7.98 -0.52 15.05
C THR A 319 8.30 -1.67 14.10
N LEU A 320 7.25 -2.37 13.62
CA LEU A 320 7.37 -3.41 12.62
C LEU A 320 8.07 -2.91 11.36
N ASP A 321 7.58 -1.81 10.81
CA ASP A 321 8.05 -1.26 9.54
C ASP A 321 9.49 -0.78 9.62
N VAL A 322 9.83 -0.01 10.66
CA VAL A 322 11.19 0.52 10.88
C VAL A 322 12.20 -0.63 11.08
N GLU A 323 11.85 -1.62 11.90
CA GLU A 323 12.73 -2.77 12.15
C GLU A 323 12.87 -3.66 10.92
N ALA A 324 11.80 -3.91 10.15
CA ALA A 324 11.85 -4.71 8.94
C ALA A 324 12.69 -4.05 7.83
N VAL A 325 12.53 -2.74 7.60
CA VAL A 325 13.35 -2.00 6.64
C VAL A 325 14.83 -2.06 7.03
N HIS A 326 15.16 -1.77 8.28
CA HIS A 326 16.55 -1.77 8.75
C HIS A 326 17.15 -3.18 8.74
N ALA A 327 16.40 -4.19 9.14
CA ALA A 327 16.87 -5.57 9.15
C ALA A 327 17.26 -6.09 7.75
N VAL A 328 16.57 -5.63 6.70
CA VAL A 328 16.83 -6.05 5.32
C VAL A 328 17.80 -5.10 4.61
N ALA A 329 17.68 -3.78 4.80
CA ALA A 329 18.51 -2.74 4.18
C ALA A 329 19.20 -1.85 5.24
N PRO A 330 20.17 -2.39 6.00
CA PRO A 330 20.70 -1.77 7.23
C PRO A 330 21.49 -0.47 7.02
N ASP A 331 21.85 -0.11 5.81
CA ASP A 331 22.53 1.15 5.48
C ASP A 331 21.62 2.14 4.73
N ALA A 332 20.34 1.83 4.55
CA ALA A 332 19.37 2.80 4.02
C ALA A 332 19.09 3.88 5.07
N ASP A 333 18.90 5.12 4.62
CA ASP A 333 18.38 6.18 5.47
C ASP A 333 16.85 6.03 5.55
N VAL A 334 16.31 5.97 6.77
CA VAL A 334 14.86 5.76 7.02
C VAL A 334 14.23 7.05 7.51
N THR A 335 13.14 7.46 6.87
CA THR A 335 12.34 8.61 7.30
C THR A 335 10.92 8.14 7.61
N TYR A 336 10.54 8.15 8.87
CA TYR A 336 9.15 7.94 9.28
C TYR A 336 8.36 9.24 9.14
N VAL A 337 7.18 9.18 8.50
CA VAL A 337 6.32 10.35 8.26
C VAL A 337 4.94 10.06 8.86
N GLY A 338 4.74 10.48 10.10
CA GLY A 338 3.51 10.22 10.85
C GLY A 338 2.34 11.09 10.38
N GLY A 339 1.17 10.47 10.19
CA GLY A 339 -0.12 11.15 10.02
C GLY A 339 -0.64 11.70 11.34
N ALA A 340 -1.46 12.75 11.28
CA ALA A 340 -2.11 13.32 12.46
C ALA A 340 -3.18 12.39 13.05
N SER A 341 -3.74 11.52 12.24
CA SER A 341 -4.67 10.44 12.59
C SER A 341 -4.65 9.35 11.51
N CYS A 342 -5.45 8.30 11.69
CA CYS A 342 -5.67 7.26 10.69
C CYS A 342 -6.65 7.66 9.57
N PHE A 343 -7.19 8.87 9.58
CA PHE A 343 -8.08 9.32 8.51
C PHE A 343 -7.31 9.54 7.22
N ASP A 344 -7.94 9.19 6.09
CA ASP A 344 -7.36 9.27 4.76
C ASP A 344 -6.77 10.63 4.41
N ASP A 345 -7.45 11.72 4.80
CA ASP A 345 -6.94 13.08 4.57
C ASP A 345 -5.59 13.35 5.27
N ASP A 346 -5.38 12.78 6.46
CA ASP A 346 -4.14 12.98 7.24
C ASP A 346 -3.02 12.06 6.75
N LEU A 347 -3.35 10.84 6.31
CA LEU A 347 -2.40 9.93 5.66
C LEU A 347 -1.99 10.45 4.27
N LEU A 348 -2.92 11.01 3.50
CA LEU A 348 -2.63 11.67 2.23
C LEU A 348 -1.72 12.90 2.40
N ASP A 349 -1.84 13.63 3.52
CA ASP A 349 -0.90 14.69 3.88
C ASP A 349 0.51 14.15 4.13
N SER A 350 0.64 12.99 4.76
CA SER A 350 1.95 12.34 4.98
C SER A 350 2.60 11.95 3.64
N LEU A 351 1.85 11.33 2.72
CA LEU A 351 2.31 11.04 1.37
C LEU A 351 2.70 12.30 0.61
N SER A 352 1.89 13.35 0.70
CA SER A 352 2.16 14.65 0.07
C SER A 352 3.45 15.28 0.59
N LYS A 353 3.73 15.20 1.92
CA LYS A 353 4.99 15.68 2.49
C LYS A 353 6.21 14.95 1.92
N VAL A 354 6.10 13.62 1.69
CA VAL A 354 7.17 12.85 1.05
C VAL A 354 7.46 13.39 -0.34
N VAL A 355 6.43 13.62 -1.16
CA VAL A 355 6.56 14.12 -2.53
C VAL A 355 7.07 15.56 -2.55
N ASP A 356 6.39 16.49 -1.86
CA ASP A 356 6.71 17.91 -1.89
C ASP A 356 8.15 18.24 -1.49
N ASN A 357 8.72 17.43 -0.59
CA ASN A 357 10.07 17.62 -0.07
C ASN A 357 11.07 16.58 -0.60
N HIS A 358 10.62 15.66 -1.44
CA HIS A 358 11.42 14.53 -1.92
C HIS A 358 12.19 13.83 -0.79
N LEU A 359 11.43 13.44 0.26
CA LEU A 359 12.03 12.88 1.48
C LEU A 359 12.68 11.51 1.24
N ALA A 360 12.16 10.73 0.30
CA ALA A 360 12.66 9.41 -0.03
C ALA A 360 12.41 9.07 -1.51
N ASP A 361 13.07 8.02 -1.99
CA ASP A 361 12.88 7.45 -3.33
C ASP A 361 11.92 6.24 -3.31
N ILE A 362 11.72 5.64 -2.13
CA ILE A 362 10.92 4.43 -1.87
C ILE A 362 10.06 4.71 -0.65
N VAL A 363 8.76 4.40 -0.71
CA VAL A 363 7.80 4.66 0.38
C VAL A 363 7.05 3.38 0.70
N SER A 364 7.19 2.88 1.93
CA SER A 364 6.40 1.77 2.47
C SER A 364 5.17 2.29 3.20
N ASN A 365 4.04 1.64 3.00
CA ASN A 365 2.76 2.02 3.56
C ASN A 365 2.03 0.74 4.00
N SER A 366 1.96 0.53 5.30
CA SER A 366 1.38 -0.68 5.90
C SER A 366 -0.03 -0.40 6.41
N TRP A 367 -0.88 0.13 5.54
CA TRP A 367 -2.25 0.51 5.87
C TRP A 367 -3.16 0.50 4.65
N GLY A 368 -4.44 0.35 4.90
CA GLY A 368 -5.47 0.39 3.87
C GLY A 368 -6.88 0.24 4.44
N ASP A 369 -7.83 0.16 3.55
CA ASP A 369 -9.23 -0.20 3.83
C ASP A 369 -9.77 -0.96 2.61
N ILE A 370 -10.92 -1.58 2.75
CA ILE A 370 -11.59 -2.27 1.63
C ILE A 370 -11.99 -1.28 0.52
N GLU A 371 -11.87 -1.71 -0.72
CA GLU A 371 -12.17 -0.87 -1.90
C GLU A 371 -13.58 -0.23 -1.84
N ALA A 372 -14.56 -0.92 -1.26
CA ALA A 372 -15.93 -0.42 -1.14
C ALA A 372 -16.07 0.83 -0.25
N ASN A 373 -15.11 1.11 0.61
CA ASN A 373 -15.10 2.29 1.47
C ASN A 373 -14.46 3.51 0.82
N GLN A 374 -13.63 3.31 -0.21
CA GLN A 374 -12.99 4.42 -0.92
C GLN A 374 -13.98 5.08 -1.88
N THR A 375 -14.12 6.39 -1.77
CA THR A 375 -14.90 7.17 -2.72
C THR A 375 -14.05 7.55 -3.94
N PRO A 376 -14.63 7.67 -5.15
CA PRO A 376 -13.86 7.99 -6.36
C PRO A 376 -13.14 9.34 -6.30
N ASP A 377 -13.64 10.30 -5.54
CA ASP A 377 -13.00 11.59 -5.31
C ASP A 377 -11.74 11.47 -4.48
N LEU A 378 -11.77 10.67 -3.42
CA LEU A 378 -10.59 10.37 -2.60
C LEU A 378 -9.55 9.58 -3.41
N ALA A 379 -9.97 8.57 -4.19
CA ALA A 379 -9.09 7.84 -5.10
C ALA A 379 -8.37 8.77 -6.09
N ALA A 380 -9.06 9.77 -6.64
CA ALA A 380 -8.45 10.75 -7.54
C ALA A 380 -7.39 11.61 -6.84
N ALA A 381 -7.60 11.98 -5.57
CA ALA A 381 -6.62 12.73 -4.78
C ALA A 381 -5.36 11.90 -4.50
N TYR A 382 -5.51 10.63 -4.13
CA TYR A 382 -4.40 9.68 -3.96
C TYR A 382 -3.63 9.48 -5.27
N ASP A 383 -4.31 9.19 -6.37
CA ASP A 383 -3.68 8.95 -7.67
C ASP A 383 -2.87 10.15 -8.14
N GLN A 384 -3.32 11.39 -7.87
CA GLN A 384 -2.56 12.58 -8.20
C GLN A 384 -1.22 12.61 -7.46
N VAL A 385 -1.19 12.32 -6.15
CA VAL A 385 0.02 12.30 -5.34
C VAL A 385 0.96 11.17 -5.81
N PHE A 386 0.44 9.98 -6.11
CA PHE A 386 1.22 8.87 -6.62
C PHE A 386 1.85 9.17 -8.00
N GLN A 387 1.11 9.84 -8.90
CA GLN A 387 1.63 10.27 -10.19
C GLN A 387 2.72 11.34 -10.05
N LEU A 388 2.54 12.31 -9.14
CA LEU A 388 3.56 13.32 -8.83
C LEU A 388 4.84 12.65 -8.31
N GLY A 389 4.72 11.70 -7.39
CA GLY A 389 5.85 10.90 -6.91
C GLY A 389 6.52 10.08 -8.03
N ALA A 390 5.74 9.41 -8.89
CA ALA A 390 6.30 8.67 -10.02
C ALA A 390 7.12 9.56 -10.98
N VAL A 391 6.68 10.79 -11.21
CA VAL A 391 7.41 11.78 -12.02
C VAL A 391 8.71 12.23 -11.35
N GLU A 392 8.77 12.22 -10.03
CA GLU A 392 9.97 12.54 -9.24
C GLU A 392 10.92 11.35 -9.04
N GLY A 393 10.50 10.16 -9.43
CA GLY A 393 11.27 8.94 -9.21
C GLY A 393 11.02 8.30 -7.84
N ILE A 394 9.88 8.58 -7.22
CA ILE A 394 9.41 7.97 -5.97
C ILE A 394 8.48 6.81 -6.31
N GLY A 395 8.68 5.66 -5.66
CA GLY A 395 7.80 4.48 -5.76
C GLY A 395 7.10 4.21 -4.44
N PHE A 396 5.78 4.01 -4.48
CA PHE A 396 4.95 3.69 -3.32
C PHE A 396 4.64 2.19 -3.29
N TYR A 397 4.80 1.58 -2.13
CA TYR A 397 4.52 0.18 -1.84
C TYR A 397 3.45 0.13 -0.78
N PHE A 398 2.36 -0.59 -1.03
CA PHE A 398 1.24 -0.74 -0.12
C PHE A 398 0.98 -2.20 0.22
N SER A 399 0.75 -2.49 1.49
CA SER A 399 0.21 -3.77 1.91
C SER A 399 -1.12 -4.04 1.23
N SER A 400 -1.35 -5.29 0.79
CA SER A 400 -2.54 -5.65 -0.01
C SER A 400 -3.75 -6.06 0.83
N GLY A 401 -3.63 -6.08 2.17
CA GLY A 401 -4.66 -6.52 3.10
C GLY A 401 -4.35 -7.89 3.74
N ASP A 402 -5.06 -8.21 4.82
CA ASP A 402 -4.77 -9.37 5.67
C ASP A 402 -5.95 -10.35 5.81
N ASN A 403 -7.06 -10.08 5.12
CA ASN A 403 -8.30 -10.87 5.20
C ASN A 403 -8.58 -11.73 3.95
N GLY A 404 -7.55 -11.98 3.13
CA GLY A 404 -7.67 -12.75 1.89
C GLY A 404 -8.57 -12.04 0.88
N ASP A 405 -9.63 -12.70 0.44
CA ASP A 405 -10.61 -12.15 -0.52
C ASP A 405 -11.69 -11.25 0.11
N GLU A 406 -11.56 -10.90 1.37
CA GLU A 406 -12.48 -10.11 2.18
C GLU A 406 -13.87 -10.76 2.45
N VAL A 407 -14.18 -11.93 1.89
CA VAL A 407 -15.48 -12.57 2.07
C VAL A 407 -15.74 -12.97 3.52
N ALA A 408 -14.74 -13.48 4.23
CA ALA A 408 -14.87 -13.85 5.64
C ALA A 408 -15.15 -12.63 6.55
N HIS A 409 -14.63 -11.47 6.19
CA HIS A 409 -14.75 -10.23 6.96
C HIS A 409 -15.99 -9.42 6.57
N THR A 410 -16.24 -9.27 5.26
CA THR A 410 -17.27 -8.34 4.74
C THR A 410 -18.47 -9.04 4.09
N GLY A 411 -18.36 -10.33 3.81
CA GLY A 411 -19.33 -11.07 3.01
C GLY A 411 -19.24 -10.83 1.50
N VAL A 412 -18.30 -10.00 1.04
CA VAL A 412 -18.16 -9.60 -0.38
C VAL A 412 -16.71 -9.71 -0.83
N LYS A 413 -16.46 -10.43 -1.92
CA LYS A 413 -15.14 -10.50 -2.54
C LYS A 413 -14.74 -9.14 -3.08
N GLN A 414 -13.60 -8.60 -2.61
CA GLN A 414 -13.04 -7.32 -3.00
C GLN A 414 -11.56 -7.22 -2.64
N VAL A 415 -10.91 -6.20 -3.12
CA VAL A 415 -9.50 -5.87 -2.85
C VAL A 415 -9.41 -4.67 -1.93
N ASP A 416 -8.22 -4.39 -1.41
CA ASP A 416 -7.96 -3.25 -0.56
C ASP A 416 -7.41 -2.04 -1.34
N THR A 417 -7.60 -0.88 -0.75
CA THR A 417 -7.19 0.42 -1.24
C THR A 417 -6.31 1.11 -0.17
N PRO A 418 -5.29 1.90 -0.55
CA PRO A 418 -4.87 2.33 -1.89
C PRO A 418 -4.05 1.31 -2.69
N ALA A 419 -3.87 0.06 -2.21
CA ALA A 419 -3.13 -0.99 -2.92
C ALA A 419 -3.67 -1.26 -4.34
N ASN A 420 -4.98 -1.06 -4.56
CA ASN A 420 -5.61 -1.21 -5.87
C ASN A 420 -5.30 -0.08 -6.87
N SER A 421 -4.68 1.04 -6.46
CA SER A 421 -4.31 2.10 -7.39
C SER A 421 -3.36 1.60 -8.48
N ALA A 422 -3.58 2.06 -9.73
CA ALA A 422 -2.71 1.74 -10.85
C ALA A 422 -1.30 2.38 -10.74
N TRP A 423 -1.05 3.21 -9.75
CA TRP A 423 0.17 3.99 -9.56
C TRP A 423 0.99 3.61 -8.34
N VAL A 424 0.62 2.52 -7.65
CA VAL A 424 1.37 1.95 -6.53
C VAL A 424 1.75 0.50 -6.80
N THR A 425 2.70 -0.02 -6.05
CA THR A 425 3.03 -1.45 -6.01
C THR A 425 2.27 -2.08 -4.85
N ALA A 426 1.29 -2.93 -5.16
CA ALA A 426 0.59 -3.73 -4.17
C ALA A 426 1.46 -4.92 -3.75
N VAL A 427 1.69 -5.07 -2.45
CA VAL A 427 2.54 -6.12 -1.89
C VAL A 427 1.70 -7.16 -1.18
N GLY A 428 1.65 -8.36 -1.75
CA GLY A 428 0.99 -9.52 -1.18
C GLY A 428 1.85 -10.28 -0.18
N GLY A 429 1.34 -11.38 0.33
CA GLY A 429 1.95 -12.10 1.43
C GLY A 429 2.18 -13.58 1.18
N THR A 430 3.24 -14.11 1.80
CA THR A 430 3.58 -15.54 1.76
C THR A 430 3.82 -16.12 3.14
N SER A 431 3.66 -17.45 3.26
CA SER A 431 4.23 -18.24 4.34
C SER A 431 5.62 -18.70 3.91
N LEU A 432 6.67 -18.15 4.54
CA LEU A 432 8.07 -18.41 4.18
C LEU A 432 8.68 -19.53 5.02
N ALA A 433 9.39 -20.46 4.40
CA ALA A 433 10.22 -21.43 5.08
C ALA A 433 11.72 -21.15 4.86
N VAL A 434 12.40 -20.73 5.92
CA VAL A 434 13.87 -20.63 5.97
C VAL A 434 14.42 -21.81 6.77
N GLY A 435 15.30 -22.60 6.19
CA GLY A 435 15.86 -23.79 6.77
C GLY A 435 17.19 -23.54 7.49
N LYS A 436 17.87 -24.65 7.87
CA LYS A 436 19.19 -24.62 8.53
C LYS A 436 20.22 -23.88 7.66
N GLY A 437 20.95 -22.96 8.27
CA GLY A 437 21.97 -22.16 7.58
C GLY A 437 21.37 -21.06 6.73
N ASP A 438 20.21 -20.58 7.10
CA ASP A 438 19.48 -19.47 6.49
C ASP A 438 19.10 -19.73 5.01
N LYS A 439 18.93 -21.00 4.64
CA LYS A 439 18.58 -21.39 3.26
C LYS A 439 17.09 -21.20 3.01
N TYR A 440 16.76 -20.52 1.93
CA TYR A 440 15.41 -20.56 1.37
C TYR A 440 15.01 -22.02 1.08
N LEU A 441 13.85 -22.43 1.52
CA LEU A 441 13.31 -23.77 1.25
C LEU A 441 12.14 -23.72 0.28
N TRP A 442 11.14 -22.93 0.61
CA TRP A 442 9.92 -22.71 -0.16
C TRP A 442 9.13 -21.54 0.41
N GLU A 443 8.20 -21.05 -0.39
CA GLU A 443 7.09 -20.20 0.01
C GLU A 443 5.78 -20.80 -0.50
N THR A 444 4.68 -20.48 0.18
CA THR A 444 3.31 -20.68 -0.29
C THR A 444 2.53 -19.37 -0.08
N GLY A 445 1.45 -19.15 -0.80
CA GLY A 445 0.57 -18.02 -0.54
C GLY A 445 0.22 -17.94 0.95
N TRP A 446 0.12 -16.74 1.50
CA TRP A 446 -0.34 -16.60 2.88
C TRP A 446 -1.87 -16.71 2.90
N GLY A 447 -2.32 -17.82 3.40
CA GLY A 447 -3.67 -18.09 3.83
C GLY A 447 -3.60 -19.15 4.90
N THR A 448 -4.22 -18.90 6.05
CA THR A 448 -4.10 -19.75 7.23
C THR A 448 -5.45 -20.24 7.72
N GLU A 449 -5.61 -21.57 7.83
CA GLU A 449 -6.70 -22.19 8.57
C GLU A 449 -6.22 -22.67 9.94
N LYS A 450 -7.06 -22.54 10.97
CA LYS A 450 -6.76 -22.89 12.36
C LYS A 450 -7.69 -23.98 12.87
N ALA A 451 -7.08 -25.04 13.43
CA ALA A 451 -7.81 -26.04 14.22
C ALA A 451 -7.16 -26.20 15.61
N SER A 452 -7.98 -26.34 16.65
CA SER A 452 -7.51 -26.48 18.03
C SER A 452 -7.21 -27.93 18.36
N LEU A 453 -6.32 -28.15 19.33
CA LEU A 453 -6.09 -29.47 19.91
C LEU A 453 -7.33 -29.92 20.68
N SER A 454 -7.76 -31.17 20.49
CA SER A 454 -8.88 -31.75 21.25
C SER A 454 -8.55 -31.82 22.75
N ALA A 455 -9.56 -31.85 23.60
CA ALA A 455 -9.38 -31.87 25.06
C ALA A 455 -8.57 -33.09 25.56
N ASP A 456 -8.64 -34.22 24.86
CA ASP A 456 -7.84 -35.42 25.18
C ASP A 456 -6.42 -35.40 24.55
N GLY A 457 -6.08 -34.36 23.80
CA GLY A 457 -4.78 -34.18 23.16
C GLY A 457 -4.48 -35.12 21.99
N LYS A 458 -5.47 -35.89 21.50
CA LYS A 458 -5.23 -36.97 20.53
C LYS A 458 -5.56 -36.62 19.08
N SER A 459 -6.29 -35.54 18.86
CA SER A 459 -6.71 -35.09 17.52
C SER A 459 -6.77 -33.57 17.37
N TRP A 460 -6.90 -33.11 16.15
CA TRP A 460 -7.22 -31.71 15.83
C TRP A 460 -8.71 -31.59 15.57
N THR A 461 -9.36 -30.62 16.20
CA THR A 461 -10.81 -30.39 16.04
C THR A 461 -11.09 -29.77 14.67
N ALA A 462 -11.98 -30.39 13.89
CA ALA A 462 -12.39 -29.87 12.57
C ALA A 462 -11.21 -29.56 11.61
N PHE A 463 -10.14 -30.36 11.64
CA PHE A 463 -8.99 -30.18 10.75
C PHE A 463 -9.42 -30.20 9.26
N PRO A 464 -8.88 -29.31 8.39
CA PRO A 464 -7.74 -28.38 8.58
C PRO A 464 -8.08 -27.09 9.36
N GLY A 465 -9.34 -26.79 9.63
CA GLY A 465 -9.80 -25.69 10.45
C GLY A 465 -10.60 -24.63 9.69
N ALA A 466 -10.86 -23.51 10.35
CA ALA A 466 -11.48 -22.35 9.73
C ALA A 466 -10.39 -21.36 9.28
N PHE A 467 -10.66 -20.64 8.19
CA PHE A 467 -9.83 -19.52 7.73
C PHE A 467 -9.73 -18.46 8.82
N THR A 468 -8.54 -17.92 9.01
CA THR A 468 -8.28 -16.88 10.03
C THR A 468 -7.75 -15.59 9.43
N SER A 469 -6.83 -15.69 8.49
CA SER A 469 -6.18 -14.56 7.84
C SER A 469 -5.44 -15.01 6.59
N GLY A 470 -5.17 -14.08 5.69
CA GLY A 470 -4.44 -14.33 4.45
C GLY A 470 -4.17 -13.04 3.70
N ALA A 471 -3.20 -13.08 2.78
CA ALA A 471 -2.86 -11.93 1.94
C ALA A 471 -4.06 -11.46 1.13
N GLY A 472 -4.32 -10.17 1.16
CA GLY A 472 -5.35 -9.54 0.33
C GLY A 472 -5.00 -9.65 -1.15
N GLY A 473 -6.01 -9.93 -1.97
CA GLY A 473 -5.81 -10.11 -3.40
C GLY A 473 -7.10 -10.19 -4.19
N GLY A 474 -6.95 -10.30 -5.51
CA GLY A 474 -8.08 -10.41 -6.43
C GLY A 474 -8.15 -9.27 -7.44
N THR A 475 -9.35 -9.07 -8.03
CA THR A 475 -9.57 -8.09 -9.09
C THR A 475 -10.36 -6.89 -8.56
N SER A 476 -9.82 -5.69 -8.73
CA SER A 476 -10.49 -4.43 -8.43
C SER A 476 -11.82 -4.32 -9.19
N LYS A 477 -12.80 -3.65 -8.58
CA LYS A 477 -14.08 -3.31 -9.23
C LYS A 477 -14.04 -1.93 -9.88
N THR A 478 -13.12 -1.07 -9.44
CA THR A 478 -13.12 0.35 -9.77
C THR A 478 -11.95 0.77 -10.66
N VAL A 479 -10.81 0.07 -10.59
CA VAL A 479 -9.59 0.43 -11.31
C VAL A 479 -9.43 -0.42 -12.57
N SER A 480 -9.30 0.24 -13.73
CA SER A 480 -9.06 -0.45 -15.01
C SER A 480 -7.69 -1.11 -15.06
N GLU A 481 -7.57 -2.19 -15.84
CA GLU A 481 -6.32 -2.92 -16.04
C GLU A 481 -5.21 -1.99 -16.56
N PRO A 482 -4.11 -1.79 -15.78
CA PRO A 482 -3.02 -0.93 -16.20
C PRO A 482 -2.17 -1.59 -17.29
N TYR A 483 -1.49 -0.75 -18.07
CA TYR A 483 -0.74 -1.20 -19.25
C TYR A 483 0.34 -2.23 -18.95
N TYR A 484 0.94 -2.20 -17.76
CA TYR A 484 2.01 -3.10 -17.36
C TYR A 484 1.51 -4.51 -16.98
N GLN A 485 0.21 -4.67 -16.68
CA GLN A 485 -0.39 -5.98 -16.42
C GLN A 485 -0.77 -6.73 -17.69
N LYS A 486 -1.00 -6.01 -18.79
CA LYS A 486 -1.42 -6.59 -20.06
C LYS A 486 -0.41 -7.60 -20.60
N GLY A 487 -0.90 -8.82 -20.84
CA GLY A 487 -0.07 -9.93 -21.34
C GLY A 487 0.72 -10.67 -20.26
N VAL A 488 0.62 -10.28 -18.99
CA VAL A 488 1.18 -11.00 -17.84
C VAL A 488 0.06 -11.56 -16.97
N VAL A 489 -0.89 -10.72 -16.56
CA VAL A 489 -2.04 -11.14 -15.77
C VAL A 489 -2.95 -12.04 -16.62
N PRO A 490 -3.37 -13.21 -16.09
CA PRO A 490 -4.33 -14.08 -16.78
C PRO A 490 -5.64 -13.35 -17.09
N ASN A 491 -6.12 -13.47 -18.32
CA ASN A 491 -7.34 -12.78 -18.77
C ASN A 491 -8.56 -13.12 -17.90
N ALA A 492 -8.65 -14.33 -17.37
CA ALA A 492 -9.73 -14.73 -16.47
C ALA A 492 -9.77 -13.91 -15.18
N LEU A 493 -8.61 -13.56 -14.63
CA LEU A 493 -8.50 -12.66 -13.47
C LEU A 493 -8.82 -11.21 -13.88
N ALA A 494 -8.15 -10.70 -14.92
CA ALA A 494 -8.35 -9.32 -15.35
C ALA A 494 -9.83 -9.02 -15.67
N THR A 495 -10.55 -9.95 -16.27
CA THR A 495 -11.95 -9.74 -16.69
C THR A 495 -12.99 -10.22 -15.67
N ALA A 496 -12.59 -10.60 -14.47
CA ALA A 496 -13.51 -11.15 -13.47
C ALA A 496 -14.66 -10.19 -13.09
N ASN A 497 -14.39 -8.89 -13.06
CA ASN A 497 -15.37 -7.86 -12.70
C ASN A 497 -15.82 -6.99 -13.89
N ASN A 498 -15.07 -6.98 -14.99
CA ASN A 498 -15.34 -6.14 -16.15
C ASN A 498 -14.72 -6.74 -17.42
N ALA A 499 -15.51 -6.91 -18.48
CA ALA A 499 -15.04 -7.47 -19.75
C ALA A 499 -13.90 -6.66 -20.41
N ALA A 500 -13.77 -5.37 -20.10
CA ALA A 500 -12.65 -4.54 -20.57
C ALA A 500 -11.33 -4.76 -19.81
N GLY A 501 -11.40 -5.50 -18.72
CA GLY A 501 -10.29 -5.77 -17.81
C GLY A 501 -10.13 -4.74 -16.70
N ASN A 502 -9.92 -5.24 -15.48
CA ASN A 502 -9.60 -4.44 -14.30
C ASN A 502 -8.25 -4.86 -13.72
N ARG A 503 -7.67 -3.96 -12.89
CA ARG A 503 -6.44 -4.20 -12.16
C ARG A 503 -6.59 -5.41 -11.25
N VAL A 504 -5.58 -6.27 -11.25
CA VAL A 504 -5.44 -7.40 -10.33
C VAL A 504 -4.32 -7.09 -9.34
N VAL A 505 -4.53 -7.39 -8.09
CA VAL A 505 -3.56 -7.28 -7.00
C VAL A 505 -3.34 -8.65 -6.36
N PRO A 506 -2.13 -8.88 -5.77
CA PRO A 506 -0.98 -7.97 -5.66
C PRO A 506 -0.09 -7.96 -6.92
N ASP A 507 0.95 -7.09 -6.90
CA ASP A 507 1.96 -7.06 -7.97
C ASP A 507 3.15 -7.98 -7.68
N ILE A 508 3.59 -8.02 -6.42
CA ILE A 508 4.74 -8.77 -5.91
C ILE A 508 4.45 -9.13 -4.45
N SER A 509 5.16 -10.13 -3.89
CA SER A 509 4.92 -10.55 -2.51
C SER A 509 6.22 -10.79 -1.73
N ALA A 510 6.09 -10.85 -0.39
CA ALA A 510 7.11 -11.30 0.53
C ALA A 510 6.46 -11.97 1.75
N ILE A 511 7.27 -12.38 2.72
CA ILE A 511 6.82 -12.95 3.99
C ILE A 511 5.73 -12.10 4.64
N ALA A 512 4.63 -12.76 5.04
CA ALA A 512 3.50 -12.11 5.72
C ALA A 512 2.86 -13.00 6.81
N ASP A 513 2.89 -14.33 6.66
CA ASP A 513 2.22 -15.23 7.60
C ASP A 513 2.81 -15.11 9.03
N PRO A 514 2.01 -14.73 10.06
CA PRO A 514 2.50 -14.62 11.43
C PRO A 514 2.94 -15.97 12.03
N ASN A 515 2.69 -17.10 11.39
CA ASN A 515 3.18 -18.41 11.83
C ASN A 515 4.61 -18.71 11.34
N THR A 516 5.04 -18.01 10.30
CA THR A 516 6.41 -18.01 9.77
C THR A 516 7.02 -16.61 9.80
N GLY A 517 6.47 -15.70 10.60
CA GLY A 517 6.69 -14.27 10.56
C GLY A 517 8.04 -13.77 11.06
N PHE A 518 8.13 -12.46 11.18
CA PHE A 518 9.32 -11.72 11.63
C PHE A 518 9.26 -11.48 13.13
N LYS A 519 10.41 -11.38 13.77
CA LYS A 519 10.53 -11.02 15.18
C LYS A 519 10.61 -9.49 15.29
N VAL A 520 9.78 -8.92 16.12
CA VAL A 520 9.74 -7.48 16.43
C VAL A 520 10.04 -7.27 17.90
N GLY A 521 10.70 -6.18 18.23
CA GLY A 521 11.01 -5.80 19.59
C GLY A 521 10.52 -4.40 19.92
N GLN A 522 9.68 -4.30 20.94
CA GLN A 522 8.98 -3.08 21.29
C GLN A 522 8.92 -2.89 22.80
N THR A 523 8.99 -1.64 23.25
CA THR A 523 8.61 -1.26 24.62
C THR A 523 7.11 -1.44 24.79
N GLN A 524 6.71 -2.29 25.73
CA GLN A 524 5.31 -2.63 25.99
C GLN A 524 4.97 -2.38 27.46
N THR A 525 3.71 -2.06 27.74
CA THR A 525 3.19 -2.01 29.11
C THR A 525 2.96 -3.42 29.59
N GLN A 526 3.71 -3.85 30.62
CA GLN A 526 3.62 -5.18 31.21
C GLN A 526 2.35 -5.31 32.06
N ALA A 527 1.99 -6.55 32.46
CA ALA A 527 0.80 -6.83 33.25
C ALA A 527 0.76 -6.10 34.63
N ASP A 528 1.92 -5.74 35.17
CA ASP A 528 2.04 -4.96 36.42
C ASP A 528 2.02 -3.43 36.21
N GLY A 529 1.79 -2.98 34.96
CA GLY A 529 1.77 -1.57 34.61
C GLY A 529 3.14 -0.94 34.35
N SER A 530 4.23 -1.68 34.51
CA SER A 530 5.58 -1.20 34.15
C SER A 530 5.79 -1.22 32.65
N GLU A 531 6.69 -0.37 32.14
CA GLU A 531 7.08 -0.37 30.74
C GLU A 531 8.43 -1.05 30.57
N SER A 532 8.53 -1.99 29.65
CA SER A 532 9.80 -2.64 29.32
C SER A 532 9.78 -3.22 27.90
N TYR A 533 10.97 -3.27 27.32
CA TYR A 533 11.18 -3.88 26.00
C TYR A 533 10.90 -5.38 26.04
N SER A 534 10.09 -5.88 25.13
CA SER A 534 9.85 -7.30 24.90
C SER A 534 9.71 -7.62 23.42
N GLU A 535 9.85 -8.90 23.07
CA GLU A 535 9.85 -9.35 21.69
C GLU A 535 8.70 -10.32 21.44
N TYR A 536 8.14 -10.22 20.23
CA TYR A 536 7.10 -11.11 19.73
C TYR A 536 7.28 -11.37 18.24
N ARG A 537 6.62 -12.39 17.72
CA ARG A 537 6.56 -12.69 16.28
C ARG A 537 5.28 -12.14 15.73
N ILE A 538 5.37 -11.47 14.58
CA ILE A 538 4.26 -10.88 13.85
C ILE A 538 4.39 -11.17 12.35
N GLY A 539 3.32 -10.94 11.61
CA GLY A 539 3.22 -11.02 10.16
C GLY A 539 2.37 -9.89 9.62
N GLY A 540 1.49 -10.18 8.69
CA GLY A 540 0.68 -9.24 7.93
C GLY A 540 1.32 -8.87 6.60
N THR A 541 0.54 -8.42 5.64
CA THR A 541 1.09 -7.75 4.46
C THR A 541 1.79 -6.43 4.84
N SER A 542 1.52 -5.96 6.07
CA SER A 542 2.28 -4.93 6.79
C SER A 542 3.76 -5.27 6.98
N LEU A 543 4.12 -6.54 7.14
CA LEU A 543 5.50 -6.99 7.10
C LEU A 543 6.05 -7.07 5.66
N ALA A 544 5.23 -7.54 4.74
CA ALA A 544 5.66 -7.75 3.36
C ALA A 544 6.02 -6.43 2.66
N SER A 545 5.26 -5.36 2.89
CA SER A 545 5.49 -4.04 2.28
C SER A 545 6.87 -3.46 2.61
N PRO A 546 7.28 -3.30 3.89
CA PRO A 546 8.61 -2.78 4.23
C PRO A 546 9.74 -3.74 3.80
N VAL A 547 9.52 -5.05 3.78
CA VAL A 547 10.50 -6.01 3.25
C VAL A 547 10.72 -5.78 1.75
N ILE A 548 9.67 -5.62 0.93
CA ILE A 548 9.81 -5.32 -0.49
C ILE A 548 10.42 -3.93 -0.69
N ALA A 549 10.02 -2.92 0.07
CA ALA A 549 10.62 -1.59 0.03
C ALA A 549 12.14 -1.64 0.31
N ALA A 550 12.55 -2.42 1.30
CA ALA A 550 13.96 -2.63 1.62
C ALA A 550 14.70 -3.40 0.50
N VAL A 551 14.11 -4.44 -0.08
CA VAL A 551 14.69 -5.17 -1.23
C VAL A 551 14.83 -4.23 -2.44
N GLN A 552 13.89 -3.31 -2.66
CA GLN A 552 14.03 -2.27 -3.69
C GLN A 552 15.17 -1.29 -3.38
N ALA A 553 15.42 -0.98 -2.10
CA ALA A 553 16.58 -0.18 -1.72
C ALA A 553 17.90 -0.89 -2.06
N LEU A 554 17.97 -2.22 -1.83
CA LEU A 554 19.13 -3.02 -2.28
C LEU A 554 19.28 -2.98 -3.81
N ALA A 555 18.18 -3.08 -4.55
CA ALA A 555 18.19 -3.03 -6.01
C ALA A 555 18.60 -1.63 -6.53
N GLN A 556 18.18 -0.57 -5.85
CA GLN A 556 18.58 0.79 -6.17
C GLN A 556 20.07 1.03 -5.89
N GLU A 557 20.60 0.55 -4.76
CA GLU A 557 22.05 0.56 -4.50
C GLU A 557 22.81 -0.19 -5.59
N ALA A 558 22.37 -1.40 -5.96
CA ALA A 558 23.01 -2.24 -6.98
C ALA A 558 23.13 -1.54 -8.34
N ARG A 559 22.16 -0.70 -8.71
CA ARG A 559 22.20 0.11 -9.94
C ARG A 559 22.91 1.45 -9.80
N GLY A 560 23.67 1.62 -8.72
CA GLY A 560 24.48 2.83 -8.46
C GLY A 560 23.70 4.00 -7.88
N GLY A 561 22.68 3.73 -7.07
CA GLY A 561 21.88 4.73 -6.36
C GLY A 561 20.85 5.49 -7.22
N LYS A 562 20.71 5.13 -8.49
CA LYS A 562 19.71 5.77 -9.37
C LYS A 562 18.31 5.30 -8.99
N ALA A 563 17.41 6.25 -8.74
CA ALA A 563 16.04 5.95 -8.39
C ALA A 563 15.37 4.95 -9.36
N ILE A 564 14.61 4.02 -8.80
CA ILE A 564 13.78 3.09 -9.56
C ILE A 564 12.45 3.76 -9.89
N GLY A 565 11.92 4.56 -8.97
CA GLY A 565 10.63 5.22 -9.08
C GLY A 565 9.48 4.23 -8.99
N PHE A 566 8.37 4.53 -9.65
CA PHE A 566 7.24 3.61 -9.74
C PHE A 566 7.64 2.29 -10.41
N ALA A 567 7.65 1.22 -9.61
CA ALA A 567 8.40 0.01 -9.95
C ALA A 567 7.64 -1.00 -10.81
N ASN A 568 6.29 -0.97 -10.85
CA ASN A 568 5.49 -2.01 -11.50
C ASN A 568 5.90 -2.30 -12.95
N PRO A 569 6.12 -1.30 -13.84
CA PRO A 569 6.54 -1.61 -15.20
C PRO A 569 7.87 -2.38 -15.27
N SER A 570 8.79 -2.10 -14.33
CA SER A 570 10.06 -2.84 -14.22
C SER A 570 9.89 -4.22 -13.58
N ILE A 571 8.97 -4.37 -12.63
CA ILE A 571 8.61 -5.64 -11.97
C ILE A 571 8.02 -6.59 -13.01
N TYR A 572 6.98 -6.16 -13.72
CA TYR A 572 6.28 -6.95 -14.73
C TYR A 572 7.17 -7.29 -15.94
N ALA A 573 8.07 -6.39 -16.34
CA ALA A 573 9.03 -6.66 -17.42
C ALA A 573 10.01 -7.80 -17.12
N LYS A 574 10.12 -8.22 -15.85
CA LYS A 574 10.98 -9.34 -15.42
C LYS A 574 10.19 -10.61 -15.10
N TYR A 575 8.87 -10.60 -15.28
CA TYR A 575 8.02 -11.77 -15.07
C TYR A 575 8.53 -13.00 -15.82
N GLY A 576 8.45 -14.17 -15.18
CA GLY A 576 8.93 -15.43 -15.74
C GLY A 576 10.47 -15.56 -15.82
N SER A 577 11.24 -14.62 -15.25
CA SER A 577 12.69 -14.69 -15.17
C SER A 577 13.16 -15.27 -13.83
N LYS A 578 14.48 -15.51 -13.71
CA LYS A 578 15.11 -15.94 -12.45
C LYS A 578 15.13 -14.86 -11.36
N ALA A 579 14.50 -13.72 -11.58
CA ALA A 579 14.36 -12.68 -10.58
C ALA A 579 13.35 -13.05 -9.47
N TYR A 580 12.44 -13.98 -9.76
CA TYR A 580 11.37 -14.37 -8.85
C TYR A 580 11.40 -15.85 -8.52
N HIS A 581 10.98 -16.17 -7.29
CA HIS A 581 10.41 -17.47 -6.96
C HIS A 581 8.95 -17.47 -7.42
N ASP A 582 8.57 -18.46 -8.20
CA ASP A 582 7.19 -18.73 -8.60
C ASP A 582 6.52 -19.49 -7.45
N VAL A 583 5.66 -18.81 -6.71
CA VAL A 583 5.06 -19.33 -5.47
C VAL A 583 3.78 -20.11 -5.78
N THR A 584 3.58 -21.23 -5.08
CA THR A 584 2.36 -22.04 -5.23
C THR A 584 1.88 -22.56 -3.87
N ASP A 585 0.58 -22.83 -3.72
CA ASP A 585 0.00 -23.31 -2.45
C ASP A 585 0.47 -24.71 -2.04
N ASN A 586 1.09 -25.42 -2.93
CA ASN A 586 1.57 -26.78 -2.66
C ASN A 586 3.01 -27.03 -3.14
N PRO A 587 3.99 -26.26 -2.68
CA PRO A 587 5.37 -26.32 -3.16
C PRO A 587 6.07 -27.66 -2.86
N THR A 588 5.58 -28.44 -1.87
CA THR A 588 6.16 -29.74 -1.47
C THR A 588 5.38 -30.94 -1.96
N GLY A 589 4.30 -30.76 -2.71
CA GLY A 589 3.41 -31.83 -3.16
C GLY A 589 2.52 -32.43 -2.06
N SER A 590 2.49 -31.82 -0.86
CA SER A 590 1.66 -32.27 0.27
C SER A 590 1.24 -31.06 1.10
N GLY A 591 0.11 -31.17 1.83
CA GLY A 591 -0.36 -30.10 2.70
C GLY A 591 0.71 -29.68 3.72
N LEU A 592 0.76 -28.39 4.00
CA LEU A 592 1.71 -27.75 4.91
C LEU A 592 1.00 -27.29 6.17
N ALA A 593 1.64 -27.50 7.32
CA ALA A 593 1.13 -27.04 8.59
C ALA A 593 2.25 -26.88 9.61
N VAL A 594 1.99 -26.03 10.62
CA VAL A 594 2.83 -25.89 11.81
C VAL A 594 1.98 -26.01 13.07
N ALA A 595 2.56 -26.51 14.15
CA ALA A 595 1.98 -26.46 15.48
C ALA A 595 2.30 -25.12 16.12
N ARG A 596 1.31 -24.48 16.71
CA ARG A 596 1.47 -23.21 17.43
C ARG A 596 0.91 -23.33 18.83
N VAL A 597 1.65 -22.79 19.78
CA VAL A 597 1.23 -22.64 21.17
C VAL A 597 1.16 -21.16 21.49
N ASP A 598 0.05 -20.72 22.04
CA ASP A 598 -0.20 -19.35 22.46
C ASP A 598 -0.54 -19.32 23.95
N PHE A 599 -0.22 -18.23 24.65
CA PHE A 599 -0.74 -17.98 25.97
C PHE A 599 -2.23 -17.62 25.88
N ALA A 600 -3.06 -18.16 26.78
CA ALA A 600 -4.49 -17.87 26.75
C ALA A 600 -4.80 -16.40 27.04
N ASN A 601 -3.98 -15.75 27.88
CA ASN A 601 -4.06 -14.32 28.19
C ASN A 601 -3.17 -13.43 27.29
N GLY A 602 -2.43 -14.01 26.34
CA GLY A 602 -1.55 -13.28 25.41
C GLY A 602 -0.13 -13.00 25.93
N TYR A 603 0.22 -13.23 27.21
CA TYR A 603 1.52 -12.82 27.74
C TYR A 603 2.22 -13.80 28.69
N ASP A 604 1.50 -14.69 29.39
CA ASP A 604 2.07 -15.70 30.26
C ASP A 604 1.19 -16.95 30.41
N ALA A 605 1.67 -17.96 31.15
CA ALA A 605 0.98 -19.23 31.30
C ALA A 605 -0.04 -19.27 32.47
N THR A 606 -0.37 -18.17 33.14
CA THR A 606 -1.27 -18.14 34.31
C THR A 606 -2.68 -18.63 33.97
N ASP A 607 -3.20 -18.25 32.79
CA ASP A 607 -4.52 -18.67 32.29
C ASP A 607 -4.44 -19.92 31.38
N GLY A 608 -3.25 -20.53 31.27
CA GLY A 608 -3.02 -21.72 30.48
C GLY A 608 -2.49 -21.46 29.08
N LEU A 609 -2.37 -22.56 28.33
CA LEU A 609 -1.83 -22.59 26.97
C LEU A 609 -2.87 -23.09 25.98
N LEU A 610 -2.93 -22.45 24.82
CA LEU A 610 -3.77 -22.82 23.68
C LEU A 610 -2.88 -23.45 22.61
N THR A 611 -3.09 -24.72 22.31
CA THR A 611 -2.38 -25.42 21.24
C THR A 611 -3.26 -25.53 20.01
N SER A 612 -2.73 -25.19 18.87
CA SER A 612 -3.40 -25.24 17.57
C SER A 612 -2.49 -25.76 16.47
N VAL A 613 -3.10 -26.29 15.41
CA VAL A 613 -2.45 -26.48 14.12
C VAL A 613 -2.85 -25.33 13.20
N ARG A 614 -1.89 -24.82 12.45
CA ARG A 614 -2.07 -23.81 11.42
C ARG A 614 -1.73 -24.45 10.09
N SER A 615 -2.76 -24.62 9.26
CA SER A 615 -2.63 -25.10 7.88
C SER A 615 -2.26 -23.91 7.01
N LEU A 616 -1.20 -24.04 6.19
CA LEU A 616 -0.64 -22.98 5.35
C LEU A 616 -1.05 -23.17 3.88
N GLY A 617 -1.03 -22.10 3.10
CA GLY A 617 -1.45 -22.11 1.69
C GLY A 617 -2.96 -22.36 1.56
N LYS A 618 -3.75 -21.65 2.36
CA LYS A 618 -5.22 -21.76 2.43
C LYS A 618 -5.87 -20.39 2.21
N ASP A 619 -5.75 -19.88 1.01
CA ASP A 619 -5.95 -18.48 0.65
C ASP A 619 -7.42 -18.10 0.42
N SER A 620 -8.37 -18.74 1.11
CA SER A 620 -9.81 -18.48 0.94
C SER A 620 -10.30 -18.88 -0.46
N SER A 621 -10.84 -17.94 -1.27
CA SER A 621 -11.18 -18.21 -2.69
C SER A 621 -10.07 -17.79 -3.66
N LEU A 622 -8.95 -17.25 -3.15
CA LEU A 622 -7.76 -16.95 -3.94
C LEU A 622 -6.89 -18.21 -4.06
N SER A 623 -5.91 -18.22 -4.97
CA SER A 623 -5.04 -19.38 -5.13
C SER A 623 -3.68 -18.98 -5.67
N ALA A 624 -2.62 -19.31 -4.92
CA ALA A 624 -1.27 -19.22 -5.43
C ALA A 624 -0.98 -20.39 -6.38
N VAL A 625 -0.83 -20.09 -7.65
CA VAL A 625 -0.63 -21.06 -8.73
C VAL A 625 0.59 -20.71 -9.57
N LYS A 626 1.04 -21.65 -10.40
CA LYS A 626 2.18 -21.40 -11.29
C LYS A 626 1.91 -20.20 -12.21
N GLY A 627 2.86 -19.29 -12.24
CA GLY A 627 2.79 -18.06 -13.02
C GLY A 627 2.25 -16.89 -12.18
N TYR A 628 1.64 -15.90 -12.86
CA TYR A 628 0.96 -14.82 -12.14
C TYR A 628 -0.33 -15.32 -11.49
N ASP A 629 -0.54 -14.97 -10.23
CA ASP A 629 -1.76 -15.28 -9.48
C ASP A 629 -2.22 -14.08 -8.60
N ASP A 630 -3.42 -14.20 -8.03
CA ASP A 630 -4.06 -13.16 -7.23
C ASP A 630 -3.76 -13.23 -5.72
N VAL A 631 -2.72 -13.99 -5.33
CA VAL A 631 -2.20 -14.06 -3.95
C VAL A 631 -0.77 -13.50 -3.88
N THR A 632 0.07 -13.84 -4.87
CA THR A 632 1.50 -13.53 -4.84
C THR A 632 1.99 -12.67 -6.02
N GLY A 633 1.10 -12.31 -6.94
CA GLY A 633 1.43 -11.49 -8.10
C GLY A 633 2.43 -12.17 -9.02
N VAL A 634 3.55 -11.51 -9.31
CA VAL A 634 4.64 -12.11 -10.11
C VAL A 634 5.53 -13.08 -9.30
N GLY A 635 5.24 -13.26 -8.00
CA GLY A 635 6.03 -14.06 -7.05
C GLY A 635 6.84 -13.22 -6.07
N THR A 636 7.82 -13.85 -5.40
CA THR A 636 8.70 -13.21 -4.41
C THR A 636 10.11 -13.00 -4.94
N PRO A 637 10.90 -12.01 -4.43
CA PRO A 637 12.27 -11.79 -4.87
C PRO A 637 13.16 -13.02 -4.66
N ALA A 638 13.83 -13.49 -5.71
CA ALA A 638 14.83 -14.55 -5.67
C ALA A 638 16.25 -13.96 -5.68
N ASP A 639 17.28 -14.82 -5.59
CA ASP A 639 18.70 -14.44 -5.64
C ASP A 639 19.08 -13.54 -6.83
N GLY A 640 18.35 -13.67 -7.95
CA GLY A 640 18.54 -12.86 -9.15
C GLY A 640 17.87 -11.49 -9.13
N TYR A 641 16.98 -11.21 -8.18
CA TYR A 641 16.13 -10.02 -8.20
C TYR A 641 16.93 -8.71 -8.17
N VAL A 642 17.75 -8.53 -7.15
CA VAL A 642 18.57 -7.32 -6.96
C VAL A 642 19.46 -7.07 -8.19
N GLN A 643 20.09 -8.12 -8.72
CA GLN A 643 20.96 -8.02 -9.89
C GLN A 643 20.19 -7.71 -11.19
N SER A 644 18.91 -8.05 -11.27
CA SER A 644 18.08 -7.81 -12.45
C SER A 644 17.88 -6.31 -12.75
N PHE A 645 18.13 -5.44 -11.79
CA PHE A 645 18.08 -3.98 -11.95
C PHE A 645 19.40 -3.36 -12.39
N VAL A 646 20.50 -4.12 -12.38
CA VAL A 646 21.80 -3.66 -12.88
C VAL A 646 21.80 -3.72 -14.40
N LYS A 647 21.94 -2.57 -15.08
CA LYS A 647 22.08 -2.58 -16.55
C LYS A 647 23.31 -3.41 -16.95
N PRO A 648 23.24 -4.30 -17.94
CA PRO A 648 24.42 -4.93 -18.51
C PRO A 648 25.41 -3.81 -18.90
N LYS A 649 26.68 -3.95 -18.50
CA LYS A 649 27.73 -3.07 -19.03
C LYS A 649 27.73 -3.26 -20.54
N GLY A 650 27.24 -2.24 -21.27
CA GLY A 650 27.25 -2.29 -22.73
C GLY A 650 28.66 -2.56 -23.18
N HIS A 651 28.83 -3.57 -24.02
CA HIS A 651 30.04 -3.66 -24.84
C HIS A 651 30.14 -2.33 -25.60
N ARG A 652 31.16 -1.52 -25.26
CA ARG A 652 31.52 -0.31 -26.02
C ARG A 652 32.07 -0.73 -27.39
#